data_e4136fceb353b6c01881e000a8334b4b
#
_entry.id   e4136fceb353b6c01881e000a8334b4b
#
_cell.length_a   1.000
_cell.length_b   1.000
_cell.length_c   1.000
_cell.angle_alpha   90.00
_cell.angle_beta   90.00
_cell.angle_gamma   90.00
#
_symmetry.space_group_name_H-M   'P 1'
#
loop_
_entity.id
_entity.type
_entity.pdbx_description
1 polymer ?
#
loop_
_entity_poly.entity_id
_entity_poly.type
_entity_poly.pdbx_seq_one_letter_code
_entity_poly.pdbx_strand_id
1 'polypeptide(L)'
;MADGTATQLQQGRSRIIERPRLTRLLDESPARIKMLVAPAGYGKTTLARQWLDQSNHLLAWCGFPRPVADAAVVATTLASLGSTLSHGRDTRVTGRLRRMQVPDTEVGALASILTRESADWSPDACVVIDDLQNLPTDSAAEQLLSSFLLQSKTKFLLCTRKRPTWIRARDILYGDVLEIGRHALSMTHEEAAAVLNQGDPAASGLVALADGWPAVVGLAALQSSFPRDSEVADLPETLYDFLAEELYQSLEPKVRDALCKLALARISSRTIAIELLDPDNGEAIVDSAIGAGWLSIDPNGNLELHPLLRAFLQQKLTNRVLPISQDDIEEVACFLIRHGEWDDAFALIDQHHLGGTLPNLLRAALPSILDAGRTASLASWVRFAEEEGTSTPEVALATAELLFRDGHFAEAEAIASAAAESFAPGDAWASWAYAAAGRSAHATNRENNALAYYRRARELAKEAGDDRRAALGELAAAIDLELPEAPHLLDALAPDPELIDQVVIHMGRWVSLHHRFGTLRSLDEPRRVSRLVHRVRDPMTRCSFRNVYGYILASAGLEDEGRSLLVVQFDDATRYGLDFVLPYAQYIDGLLDIFSGRFAEALVKSDELRMSGKASGDDLLIAYAAGLKLRCMISRGSFEEAAYFGAGDSGVIPKSMKAELLTLRALAFACAGLLDRALETAVLAEGISHATEVRVGVAAARGVAAVTRQDINCYALAAHGLELARELFSVEMFLCACRAFPALPGALLDAPATREYTHDLLVSAGDVALVAAIGGRERATIGSWEALTPREQEVLQLVSSGMTNAQIAAHLVVAEGTVKAHVRHVLEKLEVKTRTAAALRVPHYARAQGE
;
A
#
# COMPACT_ATOMS: atom_id res chain seq x y z
N MET A 1 -5.48 -52.15 36.64
CA MET A 1 -6.62 -51.71 35.80
C MET A 1 -6.14 -50.68 34.76
N ALA A 2 -5.02 -50.95 34.10
CA ALA A 2 -4.47 -50.04 33.07
C ALA A 2 -4.36 -50.70 31.69
N ASP A 3 -4.86 -51.95 31.52
CA ASP A 3 -4.78 -52.72 30.26
C ASP A 3 -6.06 -52.68 29.40
N GLY A 4 -7.17 -52.16 29.93
CA GLY A 4 -8.45 -52.11 29.19
C GLY A 4 -8.62 -50.90 28.23
N THR A 5 -7.92 -49.81 28.50
CA THR A 5 -8.07 -48.57 27.72
C THR A 5 -7.22 -48.56 26.43
N ALA A 6 -6.10 -49.27 26.41
CA ALA A 6 -5.27 -49.40 25.22
C ALA A 6 -5.91 -50.25 24.11
N THR A 7 -6.71 -51.24 24.50
CA THR A 7 -7.39 -52.16 23.55
C THR A 7 -8.62 -51.51 22.92
N GLN A 8 -9.31 -50.56 23.59
CA GLN A 8 -10.45 -49.85 23.01
C GLN A 8 -10.00 -48.71 22.03
N LEU A 9 -8.84 -48.10 22.26
CA LEU A 9 -8.27 -47.14 21.33
C LEU A 9 -7.75 -47.78 20.03
N GLN A 10 -7.41 -49.06 20.03
CA GLN A 10 -7.04 -49.79 18.82
C GLN A 10 -8.25 -50.24 17.97
N GLN A 11 -9.45 -50.44 18.54
CA GLN A 11 -10.64 -50.83 17.81
C GLN A 11 -11.20 -49.72 16.89
N GLY A 12 -10.98 -48.43 17.18
CA GLY A 12 -11.37 -47.30 16.30
C GLY A 12 -10.50 -47.15 15.05
N ARG A 13 -9.25 -47.63 15.05
CA ARG A 13 -8.32 -47.57 13.89
C ARG A 13 -8.54 -48.70 12.86
N SER A 14 -9.30 -49.74 13.16
CA SER A 14 -9.42 -50.95 12.32
C SER A 14 -10.37 -50.80 11.10
N ARG A 15 -11.00 -49.66 10.90
CA ARG A 15 -11.98 -49.45 9.82
C ARG A 15 -11.46 -48.66 8.61
N ILE A 16 -10.28 -48.09 8.69
CA ILE A 16 -9.61 -47.41 7.56
C ILE A 16 -8.66 -48.42 6.92
N ILE A 17 -8.97 -48.87 5.72
CA ILE A 17 -8.08 -49.78 4.98
C ILE A 17 -6.98 -49.03 4.25
N GLU A 18 -5.81 -49.64 4.16
CA GLU A 18 -4.75 -49.19 3.27
C GLU A 18 -5.11 -49.47 1.81
N ARG A 19 -4.74 -48.54 0.94
CA ARG A 19 -5.01 -48.61 -0.52
C ARG A 19 -3.71 -48.64 -1.32
N PRO A 20 -2.90 -49.73 -1.27
CA PRO A 20 -1.56 -49.77 -1.85
C PRO A 20 -1.50 -49.52 -3.36
N ARG A 21 -2.61 -49.84 -4.09
CA ARG A 21 -2.67 -49.54 -5.53
C ARG A 21 -2.64 -48.03 -5.82
N LEU A 22 -3.21 -47.19 -4.93
CA LEU A 22 -3.25 -45.74 -5.09
C LEU A 22 -1.98 -45.07 -4.57
N THR A 23 -1.43 -45.53 -3.44
CA THR A 23 -0.17 -45.02 -2.90
C THR A 23 0.98 -45.31 -3.88
N ARG A 24 1.01 -46.47 -4.52
CA ARG A 24 1.97 -46.79 -5.59
C ARG A 24 1.85 -45.82 -6.79
N LEU A 25 0.65 -45.51 -7.26
CA LEU A 25 0.48 -44.56 -8.35
C LEU A 25 1.04 -43.19 -7.99
N LEU A 26 0.90 -42.79 -6.72
CA LEU A 26 1.51 -41.53 -6.23
C LEU A 26 3.04 -41.63 -6.17
N ASP A 27 3.61 -42.75 -5.77
CA ASP A 27 5.06 -42.94 -5.64
C ASP A 27 5.77 -43.07 -7.01
N GLU A 28 5.18 -43.85 -7.91
CA GLU A 28 5.79 -44.11 -9.25
C GLU A 28 5.73 -42.89 -10.17
N SER A 29 4.87 -41.92 -9.91
CA SER A 29 4.77 -40.73 -10.76
C SER A 29 5.88 -39.71 -10.48
N PRO A 30 6.64 -39.29 -11.50
CA PRO A 30 7.63 -38.21 -11.37
C PRO A 30 6.99 -36.81 -11.36
N ALA A 31 5.68 -36.69 -11.58
CA ALA A 31 4.95 -35.43 -11.65
C ALA A 31 5.16 -34.61 -10.37
N ARG A 32 5.52 -33.34 -10.54
CA ARG A 32 5.69 -32.39 -9.44
C ARG A 32 4.36 -32.05 -8.75
N ILE A 33 3.30 -31.95 -9.54
CA ILE A 33 1.93 -31.74 -9.04
C ILE A 33 1.16 -33.04 -9.19
N LYS A 34 0.65 -33.58 -8.10
CA LYS A 34 -0.24 -34.73 -8.06
C LYS A 34 -1.61 -34.28 -7.58
N MET A 35 -2.69 -34.78 -8.16
CA MET A 35 -4.02 -34.27 -7.90
C MET A 35 -5.02 -35.41 -7.71
N LEU A 36 -5.80 -35.36 -6.62
CA LEU A 36 -6.91 -36.24 -6.33
C LEU A 36 -8.22 -35.50 -6.63
N VAL A 37 -8.93 -35.91 -7.67
CA VAL A 37 -10.14 -35.24 -8.16
C VAL A 37 -11.35 -36.18 -8.06
N ALA A 38 -12.21 -35.94 -7.08
CA ALA A 38 -13.47 -36.65 -6.94
C ALA A 38 -14.43 -35.87 -6.04
N PRO A 39 -15.75 -36.15 -6.10
CA PRO A 39 -16.74 -35.62 -5.17
C PRO A 39 -16.39 -35.90 -3.70
N ALA A 40 -17.18 -35.35 -2.78
CA ALA A 40 -17.05 -35.68 -1.35
C ALA A 40 -17.14 -37.18 -1.10
N GLY A 41 -16.48 -37.69 -0.07
CA GLY A 41 -16.61 -39.08 0.36
C GLY A 41 -15.79 -40.12 -0.43
N TYR A 42 -14.96 -39.70 -1.39
CA TYR A 42 -14.09 -40.63 -2.12
C TYR A 42 -12.74 -40.90 -1.44
N GLY A 43 -12.57 -40.45 -0.19
CA GLY A 43 -11.39 -40.74 0.62
C GLY A 43 -10.11 -40.03 0.20
N LYS A 44 -10.21 -38.88 -0.49
CA LYS A 44 -9.04 -38.06 -0.93
C LYS A 44 -8.12 -37.69 0.22
N THR A 45 -8.66 -37.09 1.27
CA THR A 45 -7.94 -36.70 2.50
C THR A 45 -7.32 -37.90 3.20
N THR A 46 -8.08 -39.01 3.31
CA THR A 46 -7.60 -40.24 3.89
C THR A 46 -6.44 -40.85 3.10
N LEU A 47 -6.56 -40.90 1.77
CA LEU A 47 -5.48 -41.40 0.90
C LEU A 47 -4.23 -40.52 0.99
N ALA A 48 -4.41 -39.19 1.02
CA ALA A 48 -3.31 -38.25 1.20
C ALA A 48 -2.58 -38.53 2.53
N ARG A 49 -3.30 -38.69 3.64
CA ARG A 49 -2.72 -39.02 4.95
C ARG A 49 -1.99 -40.37 4.90
N GLN A 50 -2.60 -41.44 4.37
CA GLN A 50 -1.97 -42.75 4.23
C GLN A 50 -0.67 -42.72 3.42
N TRP A 51 -0.69 -42.01 2.30
CA TRP A 51 0.50 -41.83 1.44
C TRP A 51 1.61 -41.10 2.17
N LEU A 52 1.27 -40.05 2.94
CA LEU A 52 2.24 -39.27 3.71
C LEU A 52 2.87 -40.07 4.84
N ASP A 53 2.06 -40.86 5.60
CA ASP A 53 2.55 -41.69 6.72
C ASP A 53 3.55 -42.76 6.25
N GLN A 54 3.49 -43.16 4.95
CA GLN A 54 4.37 -44.17 4.35
C GLN A 54 5.57 -43.54 3.61
N SER A 55 5.56 -42.22 3.40
CA SER A 55 6.58 -41.49 2.63
C SER A 55 7.71 -40.95 3.51
N ASN A 56 8.94 -40.87 2.95
CA ASN A 56 10.10 -40.26 3.59
C ASN A 56 10.21 -38.76 3.32
N HIS A 57 9.14 -38.09 2.83
CA HIS A 57 9.13 -36.68 2.52
C HIS A 57 9.01 -35.83 3.79
N LEU A 58 9.63 -34.64 3.79
CA LEU A 58 9.33 -33.60 4.77
C LEU A 58 7.99 -32.97 4.40
N LEU A 59 7.01 -33.10 5.30
CA LEU A 59 5.62 -32.91 4.98
C LEU A 59 5.05 -31.64 5.62
N ALA A 60 4.24 -30.92 4.84
CA ALA A 60 3.39 -29.85 5.34
C ALA A 60 1.98 -30.00 4.77
N TRP A 61 0.99 -29.71 5.62
CA TRP A 61 -0.43 -29.79 5.27
C TRP A 61 -1.04 -28.40 5.32
N CYS A 62 -1.73 -28.02 4.22
CA CYS A 62 -2.50 -26.80 4.08
C CYS A 62 -3.91 -27.18 3.64
N GLY A 63 -4.92 -26.76 4.35
CA GLY A 63 -6.33 -26.99 4.00
C GLY A 63 -7.12 -25.70 3.98
N PHE A 64 -8.09 -25.64 3.06
CA PHE A 64 -9.06 -24.54 2.98
C PHE A 64 -10.45 -25.09 3.30
N PRO A 65 -10.79 -25.28 4.59
CA PRO A 65 -12.05 -25.93 4.99
C PRO A 65 -13.31 -25.13 4.65
N ARG A 66 -13.15 -23.85 4.25
CA ARG A 66 -14.20 -22.90 3.89
C ARG A 66 -13.82 -22.07 2.67
N PRO A 67 -14.79 -21.37 2.01
CA PRO A 67 -14.47 -20.45 0.92
C PRO A 67 -13.49 -19.36 1.36
N VAL A 68 -12.42 -19.16 0.59
CA VAL A 68 -11.36 -18.16 0.82
C VAL A 68 -11.17 -17.38 -0.46
N ALA A 69 -11.50 -16.08 -0.44
CA ALA A 69 -11.30 -15.17 -1.57
C ALA A 69 -10.04 -14.31 -1.42
N ASP A 70 -9.60 -14.03 -0.20
CA ASP A 70 -8.44 -13.18 0.09
C ASP A 70 -7.10 -13.84 -0.25
N ALA A 71 -6.29 -13.17 -1.05
CA ALA A 71 -4.90 -13.56 -1.29
C ALA A 71 -4.07 -13.54 0.01
N ALA A 72 -4.39 -12.65 0.93
CA ALA A 72 -3.72 -12.54 2.23
C ALA A 72 -3.85 -13.81 3.08
N VAL A 73 -5.01 -14.45 3.08
CA VAL A 73 -5.24 -15.71 3.81
C VAL A 73 -4.41 -16.83 3.22
N VAL A 74 -4.44 -16.98 1.88
CA VAL A 74 -3.62 -18.01 1.20
C VAL A 74 -2.13 -17.76 1.43
N ALA A 75 -1.66 -16.51 1.30
CA ALA A 75 -0.26 -16.17 1.52
C ALA A 75 0.20 -16.47 2.95
N THR A 76 -0.63 -16.12 3.96
CA THR A 76 -0.32 -16.40 5.38
C THR A 76 -0.27 -17.90 5.64
N THR A 77 -1.24 -18.66 5.11
CA THR A 77 -1.30 -20.12 5.26
C THR A 77 -0.07 -20.78 4.63
N LEU A 78 0.30 -20.41 3.40
CA LEU A 78 1.49 -20.96 2.75
C LEU A 78 2.79 -20.54 3.47
N ALA A 79 2.86 -19.31 3.96
CA ALA A 79 4.03 -18.84 4.71
C ALA A 79 4.23 -19.59 6.03
N SER A 80 3.15 -19.97 6.72
CA SER A 80 3.24 -20.75 7.97
C SER A 80 3.88 -22.13 7.77
N LEU A 81 3.77 -22.70 6.55
CA LEU A 81 4.44 -23.97 6.21
C LEU A 81 5.97 -23.83 6.19
N GLY A 82 6.47 -22.63 5.95
CA GLY A 82 7.91 -22.35 5.92
C GLY A 82 8.62 -22.70 7.23
N SER A 83 7.97 -22.50 8.38
CA SER A 83 8.53 -22.88 9.68
C SER A 83 8.78 -24.38 9.82
N THR A 84 7.91 -25.20 9.22
CA THR A 84 8.01 -26.67 9.19
C THR A 84 9.01 -27.12 8.12
N LEU A 85 9.05 -26.48 6.95
CA LEU A 85 9.80 -26.93 5.78
C LEU A 85 11.22 -26.34 5.67
N SER A 86 11.56 -25.28 6.42
CA SER A 86 12.86 -24.56 6.31
C SER A 86 13.66 -24.49 7.60
N HIS A 87 13.45 -25.40 8.55
CA HIS A 87 14.20 -25.45 9.83
C HIS A 87 14.18 -24.15 10.65
N GLY A 88 13.01 -23.49 10.76
CA GLY A 88 12.76 -22.46 11.78
C GLY A 88 13.15 -21.01 11.40
N ARG A 89 13.28 -20.69 10.12
CA ARG A 89 13.45 -19.30 9.68
C ARG A 89 12.12 -18.57 9.64
N ASP A 90 12.09 -17.38 10.24
CA ASP A 90 10.91 -16.52 10.28
C ASP A 90 10.50 -16.06 8.87
N THR A 91 9.22 -16.16 8.55
CA THR A 91 8.71 -15.87 7.19
C THR A 91 8.52 -14.37 6.99
N ARG A 92 9.05 -13.85 5.89
CA ARG A 92 8.94 -12.43 5.50
C ARG A 92 7.52 -12.05 5.02
N VAL A 93 6.71 -13.05 4.65
CA VAL A 93 5.36 -12.86 4.09
C VAL A 93 4.40 -12.23 5.08
N THR A 94 4.33 -12.72 6.33
CA THR A 94 3.42 -12.19 7.35
C THR A 94 3.69 -10.72 7.66
N GLY A 95 5.00 -10.36 7.74
CA GLY A 95 5.40 -8.96 7.89
C GLY A 95 5.02 -8.09 6.70
N ARG A 96 4.88 -8.64 5.49
CA ARG A 96 4.51 -7.91 4.29
C ARG A 96 3.00 -7.72 4.16
N LEU A 97 2.20 -8.76 4.44
CA LEU A 97 0.74 -8.69 4.37
C LEU A 97 0.15 -7.60 5.27
N ARG A 98 0.68 -7.45 6.49
CA ARG A 98 0.29 -6.37 7.41
C ARG A 98 0.50 -4.95 6.86
N ARG A 99 1.16 -4.82 5.72
CA ARG A 99 1.65 -3.56 5.16
C ARG A 99 1.09 -3.27 3.77
N MET A 100 0.44 -4.25 3.16
CA MET A 100 -0.25 -4.09 1.88
C MET A 100 -1.62 -3.49 2.13
N GLN A 101 -1.95 -2.43 1.39
CA GLN A 101 -3.28 -1.82 1.50
C GLN A 101 -4.35 -2.68 0.83
N VAL A 102 -4.03 -3.27 -0.32
CA VAL A 102 -4.92 -4.15 -1.09
C VAL A 102 -4.13 -5.37 -1.59
N PRO A 103 -3.92 -6.42 -0.75
CA PRO A 103 -3.17 -7.61 -1.12
C PRO A 103 -3.69 -8.32 -2.39
N ASP A 104 -4.99 -8.22 -2.64
CA ASP A 104 -5.64 -8.88 -3.77
C ASP A 104 -5.26 -8.27 -5.13
N THR A 105 -4.79 -7.03 -5.19
CA THR A 105 -4.29 -6.40 -6.43
C THR A 105 -2.84 -6.77 -6.73
N GLU A 106 -2.10 -7.31 -5.76
CA GLU A 106 -0.67 -7.57 -5.85
C GLU A 106 -0.31 -9.07 -5.87
N VAL A 107 -1.22 -9.88 -6.35
CA VAL A 107 -1.10 -11.36 -6.39
C VAL A 107 0.24 -11.82 -6.99
N GLY A 108 0.69 -11.19 -8.09
CA GLY A 108 1.95 -11.55 -8.74
C GLY A 108 3.20 -11.30 -7.87
N ALA A 109 3.19 -10.20 -7.11
CA ALA A 109 4.27 -9.86 -6.19
C ALA A 109 4.30 -10.84 -5.00
N LEU A 110 3.13 -11.16 -4.43
CA LEU A 110 3.01 -12.16 -3.36
C LEU A 110 3.46 -13.56 -3.82
N ALA A 111 3.04 -14.01 -5.01
CA ALA A 111 3.46 -15.27 -5.58
C ALA A 111 4.99 -15.35 -5.75
N SER A 112 5.61 -14.28 -6.24
CA SER A 112 7.06 -14.21 -6.44
C SER A 112 7.85 -14.28 -5.14
N ILE A 113 7.28 -13.78 -4.02
CA ILE A 113 7.93 -13.85 -2.70
C ILE A 113 7.81 -15.23 -2.12
N LEU A 114 6.58 -15.80 -2.13
CA LEU A 114 6.35 -17.18 -1.70
C LEU A 114 7.26 -18.14 -2.47
N THR A 115 7.42 -17.93 -3.78
CA THR A 115 8.31 -18.74 -4.62
C THR A 115 9.78 -18.61 -4.19
N ARG A 116 10.23 -17.40 -3.85
CA ARG A 116 11.61 -17.20 -3.34
C ARG A 116 11.80 -17.80 -1.95
N GLU A 117 10.83 -17.69 -1.07
CA GLU A 117 10.88 -18.32 0.25
C GLU A 117 10.84 -19.85 0.15
N SER A 118 10.04 -20.41 -0.77
CA SER A 118 9.99 -21.86 -1.01
C SER A 118 11.27 -22.43 -1.63
N ALA A 119 12.14 -21.60 -2.19
CA ALA A 119 13.46 -22.05 -2.69
C ALA A 119 14.39 -22.51 -1.55
N ASP A 120 14.14 -22.05 -0.32
CA ASP A 120 14.89 -22.48 0.87
C ASP A 120 14.27 -23.73 1.54
N TRP A 121 13.16 -24.25 1.03
CA TRP A 121 12.53 -25.48 1.55
C TRP A 121 13.36 -26.70 1.15
N SER A 122 13.24 -27.78 1.94
CA SER A 122 13.94 -29.02 1.64
C SER A 122 13.60 -29.52 0.21
N PRO A 123 14.57 -30.04 -0.56
CA PRO A 123 14.31 -30.66 -1.86
C PRO A 123 13.31 -31.82 -1.80
N ASP A 124 13.20 -32.48 -0.64
CA ASP A 124 12.26 -33.57 -0.39
C ASP A 124 10.92 -33.09 0.20
N ALA A 125 10.71 -31.75 0.28
CA ALA A 125 9.46 -31.20 0.75
C ALA A 125 8.28 -31.56 -0.17
N CYS A 126 7.18 -31.98 0.43
CA CYS A 126 5.89 -32.19 -0.24
C CYS A 126 4.80 -31.44 0.54
N VAL A 127 4.04 -30.62 -0.14
CA VAL A 127 2.94 -29.86 0.44
C VAL A 127 1.61 -30.45 -0.03
N VAL A 128 0.78 -30.84 0.93
CA VAL A 128 -0.61 -31.23 0.65
C VAL A 128 -1.49 -30.00 0.73
N ILE A 129 -2.29 -29.79 -0.30
CA ILE A 129 -3.32 -28.74 -0.32
C ILE A 129 -4.68 -29.41 -0.42
N ASP A 130 -5.42 -29.35 0.67
CA ASP A 130 -6.73 -30.00 0.79
C ASP A 130 -7.87 -28.98 0.60
N ASP A 131 -9.02 -29.50 0.16
CA ASP A 131 -10.22 -28.69 -0.11
C ASP A 131 -10.02 -27.48 -1.04
N LEU A 132 -9.22 -27.67 -2.09
CA LEU A 132 -8.88 -26.62 -3.07
C LEU A 132 -10.12 -26.01 -3.75
N GLN A 133 -11.24 -26.73 -3.84
CA GLN A 133 -12.51 -26.23 -4.40
C GLN A 133 -13.13 -25.08 -3.59
N ASN A 134 -12.63 -24.80 -2.40
CA ASN A 134 -13.09 -23.69 -1.56
C ASN A 134 -12.38 -22.34 -1.89
N LEU A 135 -11.48 -22.34 -2.88
CA LEU A 135 -11.00 -21.10 -3.48
C LEU A 135 -11.94 -20.76 -4.66
N PRO A 136 -12.69 -19.64 -4.58
CA PRO A 136 -13.58 -19.24 -5.68
C PRO A 136 -12.80 -19.04 -6.97
N THR A 137 -13.40 -19.49 -8.09
CA THR A 137 -12.78 -19.34 -9.42
C THR A 137 -12.51 -17.86 -9.73
N ASP A 138 -11.35 -17.57 -10.29
CA ASP A 138 -10.86 -16.23 -10.62
C ASP A 138 -10.69 -15.27 -9.42
N SER A 139 -10.80 -15.77 -8.18
CA SER A 139 -10.47 -14.97 -6.99
C SER A 139 -8.98 -14.69 -6.89
N ALA A 140 -8.60 -13.62 -6.18
CA ALA A 140 -7.22 -13.29 -5.88
C ALA A 140 -6.50 -14.44 -5.14
N ALA A 141 -7.22 -15.17 -4.29
CA ALA A 141 -6.74 -16.36 -3.60
C ALA A 141 -6.35 -17.49 -4.57
N GLU A 142 -7.23 -17.83 -5.55
CA GLU A 142 -6.93 -18.84 -6.56
C GLU A 142 -5.78 -18.42 -7.47
N GLN A 143 -5.76 -17.15 -7.91
CA GLN A 143 -4.69 -16.59 -8.73
C GLN A 143 -3.34 -16.62 -8.01
N LEU A 144 -3.29 -16.31 -6.71
CA LEU A 144 -2.07 -16.40 -5.92
C LEU A 144 -1.57 -17.85 -5.83
N LEU A 145 -2.46 -18.76 -5.45
CA LEU A 145 -2.10 -20.16 -5.28
C LEU A 145 -1.63 -20.76 -6.60
N SER A 146 -2.37 -20.57 -7.69
CA SER A 146 -2.00 -21.08 -9.02
C SER A 146 -0.66 -20.53 -9.49
N SER A 147 -0.43 -19.22 -9.32
CA SER A 147 0.84 -18.57 -9.68
C SER A 147 2.01 -19.13 -8.86
N PHE A 148 1.84 -19.34 -7.56
CA PHE A 148 2.83 -19.94 -6.68
C PHE A 148 3.13 -21.39 -7.06
N LEU A 149 2.09 -22.22 -7.26
CA LEU A 149 2.24 -23.63 -7.62
C LEU A 149 2.96 -23.82 -8.94
N LEU A 150 2.70 -22.97 -9.93
CA LEU A 150 3.34 -23.05 -11.25
C LEU A 150 4.81 -22.60 -11.21
N GLN A 151 5.16 -21.65 -10.36
CA GLN A 151 6.52 -21.10 -10.27
C GLN A 151 7.42 -21.85 -9.29
N SER A 152 6.87 -22.47 -8.24
CA SER A 152 7.65 -23.18 -7.21
C SER A 152 8.23 -24.48 -7.74
N LYS A 153 9.37 -24.91 -7.20
CA LYS A 153 10.00 -26.22 -7.45
C LYS A 153 9.54 -27.32 -6.50
N THR A 154 8.76 -26.97 -5.48
CA THR A 154 8.26 -27.89 -4.46
C THR A 154 7.26 -28.90 -5.05
N LYS A 155 7.22 -30.10 -4.51
CA LYS A 155 6.21 -31.12 -4.85
C LYS A 155 4.89 -30.80 -4.14
N PHE A 156 3.77 -31.04 -4.85
CA PHE A 156 2.43 -30.77 -4.33
C PHE A 156 1.51 -31.97 -4.53
N LEU A 157 0.66 -32.21 -3.52
CA LEU A 157 -0.50 -33.10 -3.62
C LEU A 157 -1.76 -32.29 -3.39
N LEU A 158 -2.59 -32.15 -4.42
CA LEU A 158 -3.82 -31.36 -4.40
C LEU A 158 -5.04 -32.25 -4.21
N CYS A 159 -5.90 -31.96 -3.23
CA CYS A 159 -7.19 -32.64 -3.06
C CYS A 159 -8.32 -31.65 -3.42
N THR A 160 -9.15 -32.03 -4.39
CA THR A 160 -10.21 -31.16 -4.89
C THR A 160 -11.43 -31.94 -5.36
N ARG A 161 -12.60 -31.27 -5.42
CA ARG A 161 -13.84 -31.87 -5.96
C ARG A 161 -13.92 -31.73 -7.48
N LYS A 162 -13.31 -30.69 -8.06
CA LYS A 162 -13.28 -30.41 -9.50
C LYS A 162 -11.88 -30.03 -9.92
N ARG A 163 -11.50 -30.34 -11.16
CA ARG A 163 -10.22 -29.90 -11.71
C ARG A 163 -10.18 -28.38 -11.78
N PRO A 164 -9.15 -27.72 -11.25
CA PRO A 164 -8.95 -26.28 -11.40
C PRO A 164 -8.78 -25.89 -12.86
N THR A 165 -9.27 -24.70 -13.24
CA THR A 165 -9.25 -24.20 -14.65
C THR A 165 -7.84 -23.94 -15.15
N TRP A 166 -6.91 -23.62 -14.26
CA TRP A 166 -5.51 -23.35 -14.60
C TRP A 166 -4.65 -24.62 -14.85
N ILE A 167 -5.16 -25.83 -14.50
CA ILE A 167 -4.56 -27.13 -14.90
C ILE A 167 -5.11 -27.52 -16.26
N ARG A 168 -4.27 -27.48 -17.27
CA ARG A 168 -4.66 -27.75 -18.65
C ARG A 168 -4.57 -29.26 -18.96
N ALA A 169 -5.40 -29.73 -19.87
CA ALA A 169 -5.38 -31.13 -20.30
C ALA A 169 -3.99 -31.57 -20.82
N ARG A 170 -3.25 -30.68 -21.48
CA ARG A 170 -1.88 -30.95 -21.93
C ARG A 170 -0.90 -31.25 -20.80
N ASP A 171 -1.04 -30.58 -19.64
CA ASP A 171 -0.12 -30.74 -18.51
C ASP A 171 -0.24 -32.15 -17.90
N ILE A 172 -1.47 -32.73 -17.99
CA ILE A 172 -1.74 -34.12 -17.59
C ILE A 172 -1.21 -35.09 -18.67
N LEU A 173 -1.44 -34.77 -19.96
CA LEU A 173 -1.04 -35.62 -21.07
C LEU A 173 0.49 -35.76 -21.20
N TYR A 174 1.25 -34.70 -20.90
CA TYR A 174 2.72 -34.71 -20.90
C TYR A 174 3.32 -35.21 -19.60
N GLY A 175 2.50 -35.50 -18.57
CA GLY A 175 2.97 -36.07 -17.30
C GLY A 175 3.53 -35.03 -16.33
N ASP A 176 3.36 -33.71 -16.61
CA ASP A 176 3.71 -32.65 -15.67
C ASP A 176 2.81 -32.66 -14.43
N VAL A 177 1.54 -33.10 -14.61
CA VAL A 177 0.54 -33.27 -13.57
C VAL A 177 0.00 -34.71 -13.61
N LEU A 178 0.00 -35.39 -12.45
CA LEU A 178 -0.71 -36.65 -12.27
C LEU A 178 -2.14 -36.34 -11.76
N GLU A 179 -3.17 -36.81 -12.46
CA GLU A 179 -4.55 -36.77 -11.98
C GLU A 179 -5.04 -38.18 -11.63
N ILE A 180 -5.45 -38.41 -10.37
CA ILE A 180 -6.18 -39.59 -9.94
C ILE A 180 -7.64 -39.18 -9.77
N GLY A 181 -8.48 -39.56 -10.74
CA GLY A 181 -9.88 -39.20 -10.84
C GLY A 181 -10.81 -40.14 -10.04
N ARG A 182 -12.10 -39.79 -10.07
CA ARG A 182 -13.21 -40.53 -9.39
C ARG A 182 -13.13 -42.04 -9.58
N HIS A 183 -12.97 -42.53 -10.82
CA HIS A 183 -12.96 -43.99 -11.11
C HIS A 183 -11.79 -44.71 -10.43
N ALA A 184 -10.62 -44.11 -10.40
CA ALA A 184 -9.47 -44.68 -9.71
C ALA A 184 -9.66 -44.65 -8.17
N LEU A 185 -10.31 -43.59 -7.65
CA LEU A 185 -10.59 -43.40 -6.23
C LEU A 185 -11.77 -44.26 -5.72
N SER A 186 -12.61 -44.80 -6.57
CA SER A 186 -13.62 -45.81 -6.14
C SER A 186 -12.96 -47.02 -5.52
N MET A 187 -13.58 -47.60 -4.48
CA MET A 187 -13.13 -48.85 -3.89
C MET A 187 -13.31 -50.02 -4.87
N THR A 188 -12.33 -50.89 -4.93
CA THR A 188 -12.52 -52.19 -5.59
C THR A 188 -13.42 -53.08 -4.72
N HIS A 189 -13.96 -54.14 -5.29
CA HIS A 189 -14.76 -55.11 -4.55
C HIS A 189 -14.00 -55.70 -3.35
N GLU A 190 -12.70 -55.95 -3.50
CA GLU A 190 -11.81 -56.46 -2.45
C GLU A 190 -11.60 -55.44 -1.33
N GLU A 191 -11.36 -54.13 -1.70
CA GLU A 191 -11.21 -53.04 -0.74
C GLU A 191 -12.50 -52.83 0.07
N ALA A 192 -13.67 -52.84 -0.58
CA ALA A 192 -14.96 -52.68 0.08
C ALA A 192 -15.30 -53.91 1.02
N ALA A 193 -15.03 -55.12 0.55
CA ALA A 193 -15.21 -56.31 1.37
C ALA A 193 -14.30 -56.33 2.63
N ALA A 194 -13.09 -55.75 2.52
CA ALA A 194 -12.18 -55.64 3.66
C ALA A 194 -12.72 -54.67 4.74
N VAL A 195 -13.42 -53.58 4.34
CA VAL A 195 -14.05 -52.63 5.27
C VAL A 195 -15.24 -53.24 6.00
N LEU A 196 -16.03 -54.08 5.33
CA LEU A 196 -17.29 -54.63 5.84
C LEU A 196 -17.15 -55.92 6.68
N ASN A 197 -15.95 -56.39 7.01
CA ASN A 197 -15.66 -57.65 7.68
C ASN A 197 -16.33 -58.86 7.00
N GLN A 198 -15.55 -59.66 6.27
CA GLN A 198 -15.99 -60.83 5.51
C GLN A 198 -16.86 -61.78 6.30
N GLY A 199 -18.13 -61.95 5.90
CA GLY A 199 -19.03 -63.04 6.41
C GLY A 199 -20.53 -62.77 6.27
N ASP A 200 -20.98 -61.55 5.97
CA ASP A 200 -22.43 -61.30 5.83
C ASP A 200 -22.84 -61.25 4.35
N PRO A 201 -23.76 -62.10 3.89
CA PRO A 201 -24.29 -62.03 2.52
C PRO A 201 -24.96 -60.73 2.14
N ALA A 202 -25.47 -59.96 3.11
CA ALA A 202 -26.03 -58.63 2.90
C ALA A 202 -24.95 -57.61 2.51
N ALA A 203 -23.69 -57.80 2.90
CA ALA A 203 -22.58 -56.95 2.56
C ALA A 203 -22.29 -56.94 1.04
N SER A 204 -22.48 -58.04 0.35
CA SER A 204 -22.25 -58.13 -1.11
C SER A 204 -23.25 -57.34 -1.92
N GLY A 205 -24.50 -57.25 -1.52
CA GLY A 205 -25.53 -56.43 -2.16
C GLY A 205 -25.25 -54.92 -1.98
N LEU A 206 -24.79 -54.55 -0.77
CA LEU A 206 -24.45 -53.15 -0.45
C LEU A 206 -23.21 -52.68 -1.19
N VAL A 207 -22.18 -53.52 -1.37
CA VAL A 207 -21.00 -53.21 -2.17
C VAL A 207 -21.38 -52.92 -3.63
N ALA A 208 -22.30 -53.67 -4.19
CA ALA A 208 -22.79 -53.47 -5.56
C ALA A 208 -23.60 -52.16 -5.69
N LEU A 209 -24.47 -51.88 -4.71
CA LEU A 209 -25.29 -50.65 -4.69
C LEU A 209 -24.42 -49.38 -4.41
N ALA A 210 -23.37 -49.52 -3.63
CA ALA A 210 -22.48 -48.39 -3.35
C ALA A 210 -21.61 -47.94 -4.55
N ASP A 211 -21.54 -48.71 -5.64
CA ASP A 211 -20.72 -48.47 -6.82
C ASP A 211 -19.28 -48.08 -6.48
N GLY A 212 -18.74 -48.74 -5.45
CA GLY A 212 -17.41 -48.48 -4.90
C GLY A 212 -17.25 -47.09 -4.23
N TRP A 213 -18.33 -46.38 -3.89
CA TRP A 213 -18.25 -45.13 -3.17
C TRP A 213 -17.81 -45.35 -1.71
N PRO A 214 -16.56 -44.91 -1.37
CA PRO A 214 -15.98 -45.24 -0.05
C PRO A 214 -16.81 -44.76 1.13
N ALA A 215 -17.53 -43.68 0.96
CA ALA A 215 -18.40 -43.13 1.99
C ALA A 215 -19.56 -44.05 2.40
N VAL A 216 -20.26 -44.58 1.42
CA VAL A 216 -21.40 -45.45 1.64
C VAL A 216 -20.91 -46.75 2.25
N VAL A 217 -19.78 -47.28 1.77
CA VAL A 217 -19.16 -48.49 2.35
C VAL A 217 -18.73 -48.24 3.81
N GLY A 218 -18.15 -47.09 4.11
CA GLY A 218 -17.74 -46.73 5.47
C GLY A 218 -18.93 -46.54 6.43
N LEU A 219 -20.01 -45.88 5.98
CA LEU A 219 -21.24 -45.76 6.79
C LEU A 219 -21.90 -47.10 7.07
N ALA A 220 -21.95 -47.94 6.07
CA ALA A 220 -22.45 -49.28 6.21
C ALA A 220 -21.68 -50.10 7.26
N ALA A 221 -20.37 -49.93 7.35
CA ALA A 221 -19.51 -50.56 8.32
C ALA A 221 -19.72 -50.09 9.79
N LEU A 222 -20.40 -48.99 10.00
CA LEU A 222 -20.74 -48.44 11.33
C LEU A 222 -22.03 -49.04 11.88
N GLN A 223 -22.87 -49.63 11.06
CA GLN A 223 -24.12 -50.28 11.51
C GLN A 223 -23.89 -51.72 12.01
N SER A 224 -24.54 -52.07 13.09
CA SER A 224 -24.44 -53.38 13.69
C SER A 224 -25.42 -54.44 13.10
N SER A 225 -26.42 -54.00 12.30
CA SER A 225 -27.36 -54.88 11.60
C SER A 225 -28.02 -54.11 10.44
N PHE A 226 -28.17 -54.80 9.25
CA PHE A 226 -28.88 -54.23 8.14
C PHE A 226 -30.34 -54.73 8.08
N PRO A 227 -31.33 -53.84 7.78
CA PRO A 227 -32.69 -54.28 7.48
C PRO A 227 -32.68 -55.16 6.22
N ARG A 228 -33.25 -56.34 6.29
CA ARG A 228 -33.25 -57.31 5.20
C ARG A 228 -34.26 -57.01 4.07
N ASP A 229 -35.20 -56.10 4.27
CA ASP A 229 -36.36 -55.90 3.41
C ASP A 229 -36.59 -54.45 2.93
N SER A 230 -35.55 -53.64 2.81
CA SER A 230 -35.77 -52.31 2.22
C SER A 230 -35.59 -52.32 0.71
N GLU A 231 -36.68 -52.14 -0.01
CA GLU A 231 -36.73 -51.70 -1.42
C GLU A 231 -36.16 -50.25 -1.50
N VAL A 232 -34.87 -50.12 -1.25
CA VAL A 232 -34.18 -48.85 -1.47
C VAL A 232 -33.78 -48.79 -2.94
N ALA A 233 -34.59 -48.09 -3.68
CA ALA A 233 -34.41 -47.94 -5.12
C ALA A 233 -33.17 -47.10 -5.46
N ASP A 234 -32.38 -47.63 -6.30
CA ASP A 234 -31.65 -47.05 -7.44
C ASP A 234 -30.60 -45.93 -7.31
N LEU A 235 -30.34 -45.23 -6.18
CA LEU A 235 -29.35 -44.16 -6.14
C LEU A 235 -28.46 -44.24 -4.87
N PRO A 236 -27.10 -44.14 -5.00
CA PRO A 236 -26.17 -44.11 -3.88
C PRO A 236 -26.44 -42.98 -2.86
N GLU A 237 -26.97 -41.83 -3.33
CA GLU A 237 -27.32 -40.68 -2.48
C GLU A 237 -28.50 -40.99 -1.53
N THR A 238 -29.53 -41.70 -1.98
CA THR A 238 -30.69 -42.11 -1.16
C THR A 238 -30.27 -43.10 -0.09
N LEU A 239 -29.35 -44.01 -0.40
CA LEU A 239 -28.79 -44.99 0.57
C LEU A 239 -27.92 -44.25 1.63
N TYR A 240 -27.18 -43.28 1.20
CA TYR A 240 -26.40 -42.45 2.13
C TYR A 240 -27.30 -41.69 3.12
N ASP A 241 -28.35 -41.01 2.64
CA ASP A 241 -29.29 -40.26 3.47
C ASP A 241 -30.02 -41.24 4.47
N PHE A 242 -30.41 -42.39 4.01
CA PHE A 242 -31.03 -43.39 4.86
C PHE A 242 -30.09 -43.86 5.98
N LEU A 243 -28.85 -44.23 5.66
CA LEU A 243 -27.87 -44.69 6.65
C LEU A 243 -27.49 -43.59 7.66
N ALA A 244 -27.35 -42.36 7.20
CA ALA A 244 -27.05 -41.21 8.05
C ALA A 244 -28.22 -40.90 9.00
N GLU A 245 -29.47 -40.98 8.54
CA GLU A 245 -30.69 -40.79 9.36
C GLU A 245 -30.81 -41.84 10.44
N GLU A 246 -30.61 -43.14 10.13
CA GLU A 246 -30.64 -44.24 11.08
C GLU A 246 -29.59 -44.06 12.18
N LEU A 247 -28.35 -43.67 11.79
CA LEU A 247 -27.29 -43.40 12.75
C LEU A 247 -27.63 -42.19 13.64
N TYR A 248 -28.24 -41.13 13.06
CA TYR A 248 -28.64 -39.94 13.82
C TYR A 248 -29.75 -40.26 14.84
N GLN A 249 -30.78 -41.02 14.42
CA GLN A 249 -31.90 -41.39 15.30
C GLN A 249 -31.51 -42.35 16.44
N SER A 250 -30.40 -43.07 16.29
CA SER A 250 -29.87 -43.97 17.33
C SER A 250 -29.20 -43.24 18.50
N LEU A 251 -28.90 -41.96 18.37
CA LEU A 251 -28.23 -41.16 19.38
C LEU A 251 -29.19 -40.62 20.45
N GLU A 252 -28.66 -40.40 21.66
CA GLU A 252 -29.39 -39.66 22.69
C GLU A 252 -29.71 -38.21 22.24
N PRO A 253 -30.87 -37.65 22.66
CA PRO A 253 -31.26 -36.29 22.26
C PRO A 253 -30.19 -35.25 22.52
N LYS A 254 -29.54 -35.26 23.69
CA LYS A 254 -28.44 -34.31 24.03
C LYS A 254 -27.24 -34.38 23.08
N VAL A 255 -26.90 -35.63 22.65
CA VAL A 255 -25.79 -35.82 21.69
C VAL A 255 -26.19 -35.31 20.30
N ARG A 256 -27.45 -35.48 19.90
CA ARG A 256 -27.98 -34.98 18.64
C ARG A 256 -27.92 -33.43 18.57
N ASP A 257 -28.37 -32.76 19.64
CA ASP A 257 -28.34 -31.31 19.74
C ASP A 257 -26.89 -30.80 19.72
N ALA A 258 -25.99 -31.44 20.44
CA ALA A 258 -24.57 -31.12 20.44
C ALA A 258 -23.93 -31.27 19.07
N LEU A 259 -24.23 -32.34 18.34
CA LEU A 259 -23.72 -32.54 16.98
C LEU A 259 -24.22 -31.48 16.00
N CYS A 260 -25.47 -31.02 16.18
CA CYS A 260 -25.99 -29.89 15.40
C CYS A 260 -25.19 -28.61 15.66
N LYS A 261 -24.93 -28.26 16.93
CA LYS A 261 -24.10 -27.12 17.29
C LYS A 261 -22.66 -27.23 16.72
N LEU A 262 -22.04 -28.40 16.83
CA LEU A 262 -20.71 -28.67 16.29
C LEU A 262 -20.66 -28.68 14.75
N ALA A 263 -21.74 -29.09 14.09
CA ALA A 263 -21.84 -29.01 12.62
C ALA A 263 -21.92 -27.59 12.13
N LEU A 264 -22.58 -26.69 12.88
CA LEU A 264 -22.63 -25.25 12.61
C LEU A 264 -21.28 -24.59 12.87
N ALA A 265 -20.69 -24.84 14.04
CA ALA A 265 -19.52 -24.10 14.52
C ALA A 265 -18.19 -24.52 13.88
N ARG A 266 -18.11 -25.66 13.19
CA ARG A 266 -16.86 -26.20 12.57
C ARG A 266 -15.64 -26.23 13.49
N ILE A 267 -15.85 -26.31 14.79
CA ILE A 267 -14.78 -26.28 15.80
C ILE A 267 -13.92 -27.54 15.72
N SER A 268 -12.62 -27.37 15.67
CA SER A 268 -11.63 -28.44 15.71
C SER A 268 -11.00 -28.61 17.10
N SER A 269 -10.96 -27.59 17.93
CA SER A 269 -10.42 -27.70 19.29
C SER A 269 -11.39 -28.42 20.24
N ARG A 270 -10.90 -29.48 20.90
CA ARG A 270 -11.71 -30.22 21.90
C ARG A 270 -12.15 -29.30 23.06
N THR A 271 -11.24 -28.43 23.53
CA THR A 271 -11.54 -27.52 24.64
C THR A 271 -12.65 -26.52 24.26
N ILE A 272 -12.55 -25.89 23.07
CA ILE A 272 -13.56 -24.96 22.57
C ILE A 272 -14.89 -25.65 22.31
N ALA A 273 -14.87 -26.91 21.82
CA ALA A 273 -16.09 -27.67 21.59
C ALA A 273 -16.82 -28.00 22.91
N ILE A 274 -16.07 -28.38 23.95
CA ILE A 274 -16.65 -28.66 25.30
C ILE A 274 -17.29 -27.38 25.86
N GLU A 275 -16.62 -26.24 25.74
CA GLU A 275 -17.11 -24.92 26.18
C GLU A 275 -18.39 -24.49 25.44
N LEU A 276 -18.47 -24.75 24.13
CA LEU A 276 -19.68 -24.48 23.35
C LEU A 276 -20.86 -25.34 23.76
N LEU A 277 -20.63 -26.62 24.05
CA LEU A 277 -21.70 -27.56 24.28
C LEU A 277 -22.29 -27.38 25.68
N ASP A 278 -21.49 -27.55 26.69
CA ASP A 278 -21.85 -27.47 28.12
C ASP A 278 -20.56 -27.57 28.94
N PRO A 279 -20.16 -26.55 29.69
CA PRO A 279 -18.92 -26.57 30.49
C PRO A 279 -18.88 -27.76 31.51
N ASP A 280 -20.04 -28.17 32.00
CA ASP A 280 -20.14 -29.22 33.03
C ASP A 280 -20.26 -30.66 32.46
N ASN A 281 -20.94 -30.83 31.32
CA ASN A 281 -21.24 -32.13 30.72
C ASN A 281 -20.67 -32.33 29.31
N GLY A 282 -20.07 -31.33 28.72
CA GLY A 282 -19.60 -31.35 27.33
C GLY A 282 -18.60 -32.47 27.04
N GLU A 283 -17.74 -32.81 28.03
CA GLU A 283 -16.77 -33.91 27.87
C GLU A 283 -17.46 -35.26 27.67
N ALA A 284 -18.46 -35.56 28.47
CA ALA A 284 -19.24 -36.82 28.36
C ALA A 284 -20.02 -36.91 27.05
N ILE A 285 -20.54 -35.77 26.55
CA ILE A 285 -21.24 -35.67 25.27
C ILE A 285 -20.26 -35.91 24.12
N VAL A 286 -19.08 -35.31 24.15
CA VAL A 286 -18.03 -35.49 23.14
C VAL A 286 -17.57 -36.94 23.09
N ASP A 287 -17.33 -37.58 24.26
CA ASP A 287 -16.90 -38.96 24.34
C ASP A 287 -17.99 -39.92 23.83
N SER A 288 -19.27 -39.66 24.11
CA SER A 288 -20.40 -40.40 23.54
C SER A 288 -20.45 -40.29 22.01
N ALA A 289 -20.25 -39.08 21.46
CA ALA A 289 -20.23 -38.86 20.02
C ALA A 289 -19.02 -39.53 19.33
N ILE A 290 -17.88 -39.60 20.00
CA ILE A 290 -16.70 -40.36 19.56
C ILE A 290 -17.00 -41.86 19.56
N GLY A 291 -17.60 -42.37 20.63
CA GLY A 291 -17.99 -43.77 20.75
C GLY A 291 -18.98 -44.22 19.67
N ALA A 292 -19.88 -43.34 19.24
CA ALA A 292 -20.83 -43.56 18.16
C ALA A 292 -20.24 -43.35 16.74
N GLY A 293 -18.97 -42.91 16.61
CA GLY A 293 -18.30 -42.73 15.33
C GLY A 293 -18.64 -41.43 14.59
N TRP A 294 -19.32 -40.46 15.24
CA TRP A 294 -19.64 -39.14 14.68
C TRP A 294 -18.46 -38.22 14.75
N LEU A 295 -17.69 -38.28 15.83
CA LEU A 295 -16.47 -37.52 16.05
C LEU A 295 -15.25 -38.43 16.05
N SER A 296 -14.12 -37.94 15.64
CA SER A 296 -12.81 -38.56 15.77
C SER A 296 -11.80 -37.56 16.33
N ILE A 297 -10.68 -38.03 16.85
CA ILE A 297 -9.57 -37.22 17.31
C ILE A 297 -8.43 -37.43 16.32
N ASP A 298 -7.92 -36.32 15.75
CA ASP A 298 -6.76 -36.35 14.88
C ASP A 298 -5.47 -36.63 15.68
N PRO A 299 -4.31 -36.90 15.02
CA PRO A 299 -3.03 -37.11 15.71
C PRO A 299 -2.55 -35.90 16.53
N ASN A 300 -3.06 -34.68 16.26
CA ASN A 300 -2.74 -33.45 16.98
C ASN A 300 -3.68 -33.21 18.18
N GLY A 301 -4.66 -34.11 18.41
CA GLY A 301 -5.61 -33.97 19.51
C GLY A 301 -6.86 -33.16 19.18
N ASN A 302 -7.06 -32.75 17.92
CA ASN A 302 -8.24 -32.00 17.50
C ASN A 302 -9.44 -32.89 17.24
N LEU A 303 -10.64 -32.35 17.48
CA LEU A 303 -11.90 -33.00 17.13
C LEU A 303 -12.20 -32.82 15.63
N GLU A 304 -12.54 -33.90 14.99
CA GLU A 304 -12.97 -33.91 13.59
C GLU A 304 -14.37 -34.56 13.50
N LEU A 305 -15.38 -33.78 13.15
CA LEU A 305 -16.69 -34.30 12.79
C LEU A 305 -16.57 -34.98 11.43
N HIS A 306 -16.99 -36.23 11.34
CA HIS A 306 -16.88 -37.01 10.11
C HIS A 306 -17.47 -36.21 8.92
N PRO A 307 -16.70 -35.95 7.82
CA PRO A 307 -17.09 -34.99 6.79
C PRO A 307 -18.47 -35.27 6.16
N LEU A 308 -18.83 -36.52 6.02
CA LEU A 308 -20.11 -36.93 5.46
C LEU A 308 -21.27 -36.71 6.43
N LEU A 309 -21.06 -37.08 7.69
CA LEU A 309 -22.05 -36.84 8.71
C LEU A 309 -22.24 -35.32 8.96
N ARG A 310 -21.19 -34.55 8.83
CA ARG A 310 -21.29 -33.09 8.83
C ARG A 310 -22.17 -32.59 7.67
N ALA A 311 -21.93 -33.10 6.43
CA ALA A 311 -22.71 -32.70 5.27
C ALA A 311 -24.19 -33.04 5.43
N PHE A 312 -24.49 -34.22 5.98
CA PHE A 312 -25.86 -34.64 6.33
C PHE A 312 -26.51 -33.69 7.35
N LEU A 313 -25.84 -33.38 8.46
CA LEU A 313 -26.35 -32.45 9.47
C LEU A 313 -26.58 -31.07 8.89
N GLN A 314 -25.63 -30.53 8.11
CA GLN A 314 -25.75 -29.22 7.46
C GLN A 314 -26.92 -29.17 6.48
N GLN A 315 -27.14 -30.23 5.68
CA GLN A 315 -28.29 -30.30 4.78
C GLN A 315 -29.61 -30.31 5.55
N LYS A 316 -29.70 -31.07 6.67
CA LYS A 316 -30.89 -31.10 7.53
C LYS A 316 -31.16 -29.78 8.23
N LEU A 317 -30.10 -29.09 8.66
CA LEU A 317 -30.18 -27.74 9.25
C LEU A 317 -30.66 -26.71 8.23
N THR A 318 -30.08 -26.71 7.02
CA THR A 318 -30.46 -25.81 5.94
C THR A 318 -31.93 -26.00 5.52
N ASN A 319 -32.39 -27.26 5.46
CA ASN A 319 -33.78 -27.58 5.10
C ASN A 319 -34.78 -27.42 6.28
N ARG A 320 -34.32 -26.87 7.43
CA ARG A 320 -35.12 -26.70 8.66
C ARG A 320 -35.82 -27.98 9.17
N VAL A 321 -35.21 -29.11 8.89
CA VAL A 321 -35.74 -30.41 9.34
C VAL A 321 -35.36 -30.70 10.81
N LEU A 322 -34.26 -30.09 11.28
CA LEU A 322 -33.79 -30.20 12.66
C LEU A 322 -34.29 -29.03 13.49
N PRO A 323 -34.66 -29.23 14.76
CA PRO A 323 -35.21 -28.23 15.65
C PRO A 323 -34.08 -27.39 16.30
N ILE A 324 -33.35 -26.62 15.50
CA ILE A 324 -32.47 -25.58 16.01
C ILE A 324 -33.18 -24.24 15.89
N SER A 325 -33.26 -23.49 16.98
CA SER A 325 -33.82 -22.16 16.99
C SER A 325 -32.85 -21.15 16.34
N GLN A 326 -33.37 -20.04 15.86
CA GLN A 326 -32.55 -18.96 15.36
C GLN A 326 -31.65 -18.39 16.48
N ASP A 327 -32.16 -18.38 17.70
CA ASP A 327 -31.43 -17.92 18.90
C ASP A 327 -30.19 -18.82 19.18
N ASP A 328 -30.31 -20.15 19.00
CA ASP A 328 -29.20 -21.07 19.16
C ASP A 328 -28.10 -20.86 18.11
N ILE A 329 -28.50 -20.55 16.86
CA ILE A 329 -27.56 -20.26 15.79
C ILE A 329 -26.82 -18.94 16.07
N GLU A 330 -27.54 -17.92 16.54
CA GLU A 330 -26.96 -16.62 16.95
C GLU A 330 -26.01 -16.79 18.15
N GLU A 331 -26.36 -17.65 19.13
CA GLU A 331 -25.48 -17.99 20.25
C GLU A 331 -24.17 -18.61 19.77
N VAL A 332 -24.24 -19.54 18.81
CA VAL A 332 -23.04 -20.15 18.19
C VAL A 332 -22.21 -19.12 17.45
N ALA A 333 -22.83 -18.23 16.66
CA ALA A 333 -22.12 -17.16 15.96
C ALA A 333 -21.41 -16.21 16.94
N CYS A 334 -22.11 -15.77 18.00
CA CYS A 334 -21.53 -14.95 19.07
C CYS A 334 -20.38 -15.66 19.81
N PHE A 335 -20.50 -16.98 20.02
CA PHE A 335 -19.45 -17.79 20.61
C PHE A 335 -18.19 -17.79 19.73
N LEU A 336 -18.34 -18.02 18.42
CA LEU A 336 -17.24 -18.02 17.46
C LEU A 336 -16.56 -16.63 17.37
N ILE A 337 -17.35 -15.55 17.42
CA ILE A 337 -16.82 -14.17 17.46
C ILE A 337 -15.88 -13.99 18.66
N ARG A 338 -16.31 -14.43 19.86
CA ARG A 338 -15.49 -14.30 21.08
C ARG A 338 -14.18 -15.10 21.03
N HIS A 339 -14.17 -16.22 20.30
CA HIS A 339 -12.99 -17.08 20.17
C HIS A 339 -12.09 -16.72 18.97
N GLY A 340 -12.41 -15.66 18.21
CA GLY A 340 -11.61 -15.19 17.09
C GLY A 340 -11.81 -16.01 15.80
N GLU A 341 -12.82 -16.89 15.77
CA GLU A 341 -13.18 -17.70 14.59
C GLU A 341 -14.11 -16.90 13.65
N TRP A 342 -13.65 -15.74 13.21
CA TRP A 342 -14.47 -14.72 12.54
C TRP A 342 -15.04 -15.17 11.20
N ASP A 343 -14.30 -16.00 10.44
CA ASP A 343 -14.77 -16.47 9.14
C ASP A 343 -15.88 -17.51 9.30
N ASP A 344 -15.81 -18.36 10.32
CA ASP A 344 -16.89 -19.31 10.63
C ASP A 344 -18.11 -18.58 11.18
N ALA A 345 -17.90 -17.55 12.01
CA ALA A 345 -18.96 -16.68 12.48
C ALA A 345 -19.67 -16.00 11.32
N PHE A 346 -18.92 -15.39 10.37
CA PHE A 346 -19.51 -14.77 9.20
C PHE A 346 -20.25 -15.76 8.31
N ALA A 347 -19.69 -16.97 8.11
CA ALA A 347 -20.39 -18.00 7.33
C ALA A 347 -21.77 -18.37 7.92
N LEU A 348 -21.90 -18.39 9.24
CA LEU A 348 -23.21 -18.59 9.89
C LEU A 348 -24.12 -17.36 9.73
N ILE A 349 -23.58 -16.16 9.91
CA ILE A 349 -24.30 -14.91 9.75
C ILE A 349 -24.89 -14.81 8.33
N ASP A 350 -24.08 -15.09 7.33
CA ASP A 350 -24.47 -15.07 5.90
C ASP A 350 -25.51 -16.15 5.59
N GLN A 351 -25.24 -17.41 5.94
CA GLN A 351 -26.12 -18.55 5.64
C GLN A 351 -27.51 -18.44 6.29
N HIS A 352 -27.59 -17.82 7.47
CA HIS A 352 -28.83 -17.76 8.27
C HIS A 352 -29.43 -16.35 8.35
N HIS A 353 -28.91 -15.39 7.56
CA HIS A 353 -29.40 -14.02 7.48
C HIS A 353 -29.44 -13.30 8.83
N LEU A 354 -28.34 -13.44 9.61
CA LEU A 354 -28.22 -12.85 10.95
C LEU A 354 -27.62 -11.42 10.90
N GLY A 355 -28.21 -10.53 10.10
CA GLY A 355 -27.69 -9.16 9.93
C GLY A 355 -27.51 -8.38 11.23
N GLY A 356 -28.35 -8.66 12.26
CA GLY A 356 -28.22 -8.05 13.59
C GLY A 356 -26.94 -8.43 14.36
N THR A 357 -26.28 -9.55 14.03
CA THR A 357 -25.06 -10.04 14.69
C THR A 357 -23.79 -9.47 14.04
N LEU A 358 -23.87 -8.98 12.78
CA LEU A 358 -22.73 -8.46 12.04
C LEU A 358 -22.00 -7.30 12.75
N PRO A 359 -22.65 -6.33 13.40
CA PRO A 359 -21.96 -5.28 14.15
C PRO A 359 -21.03 -5.82 15.25
N ASN A 360 -21.44 -6.91 15.93
CA ASN A 360 -20.61 -7.55 16.95
C ASN A 360 -19.38 -8.20 16.34
N LEU A 361 -19.52 -8.83 15.17
CA LEU A 361 -18.40 -9.39 14.41
C LEU A 361 -17.42 -8.28 13.97
N LEU A 362 -17.93 -7.17 13.42
CA LEU A 362 -17.10 -6.04 13.02
C LEU A 362 -16.34 -5.47 14.21
N ARG A 363 -16.98 -5.27 15.36
CA ARG A 363 -16.31 -4.80 16.59
C ARG A 363 -15.18 -5.72 17.05
N ALA A 364 -15.33 -7.01 16.94
CA ALA A 364 -14.29 -7.95 17.34
C ALA A 364 -13.15 -8.08 16.32
N ALA A 365 -13.48 -8.04 15.02
CA ALA A 365 -12.57 -8.47 13.97
C ALA A 365 -11.92 -7.34 13.17
N LEU A 366 -12.58 -6.16 13.03
CA LEU A 366 -12.15 -5.11 12.10
C LEU A 366 -10.69 -4.69 12.25
N PRO A 367 -10.13 -4.44 13.46
CA PRO A 367 -8.72 -4.09 13.61
C PRO A 367 -7.79 -5.16 13.02
N SER A 368 -8.04 -6.42 13.37
CA SER A 368 -7.19 -7.54 12.97
C SER A 368 -7.33 -7.88 11.49
N ILE A 369 -8.53 -7.74 10.91
CA ILE A 369 -8.79 -7.92 9.48
C ILE A 369 -8.03 -6.89 8.66
N LEU A 370 -8.05 -5.61 9.09
CA LEU A 370 -7.31 -4.53 8.43
C LEU A 370 -5.79 -4.71 8.57
N ASP A 371 -5.30 -5.08 9.74
CA ASP A 371 -3.88 -5.36 9.99
C ASP A 371 -3.37 -6.56 9.19
N ALA A 372 -4.25 -7.55 8.93
CA ALA A 372 -3.93 -8.70 8.10
C ALA A 372 -4.06 -8.42 6.59
N GLY A 373 -4.57 -7.26 6.18
CA GLY A 373 -4.79 -6.91 4.78
C GLY A 373 -5.93 -7.71 4.12
N ARG A 374 -6.91 -8.19 4.90
CA ARG A 374 -8.02 -9.03 4.44
C ARG A 374 -9.19 -8.19 3.93
N THR A 375 -8.92 -7.38 2.90
CA THR A 375 -9.90 -6.44 2.34
C THR A 375 -11.05 -7.12 1.61
N ALA A 376 -10.82 -8.26 0.96
CA ALA A 376 -11.88 -9.02 0.29
C ALA A 376 -12.88 -9.63 1.29
N SER A 377 -12.41 -10.15 2.45
CA SER A 377 -13.30 -10.58 3.52
C SER A 377 -14.15 -9.41 4.02
N LEU A 378 -13.54 -8.26 4.29
CA LEU A 378 -14.26 -7.08 4.75
C LEU A 378 -15.29 -6.60 3.71
N ALA A 379 -14.92 -6.58 2.43
CA ALA A 379 -15.82 -6.22 1.33
C ALA A 379 -17.01 -7.18 1.21
N SER A 380 -16.80 -8.48 1.46
CA SER A 380 -17.92 -9.44 1.48
C SER A 380 -18.88 -9.19 2.64
N TRP A 381 -18.35 -8.81 3.83
CA TRP A 381 -19.17 -8.48 4.99
C TRP A 381 -19.99 -7.19 4.79
N VAL A 382 -19.39 -6.18 4.20
CA VAL A 382 -20.08 -4.92 3.86
C VAL A 382 -21.18 -5.18 2.81
N ARG A 383 -20.89 -5.97 1.77
CA ARG A 383 -21.91 -6.35 0.76
C ARG A 383 -23.09 -7.10 1.37
N PHE A 384 -22.82 -8.06 2.26
CA PHE A 384 -23.87 -8.75 3.00
C PHE A 384 -24.74 -7.78 3.80
N ALA A 385 -24.12 -6.77 4.47
CA ALA A 385 -24.89 -5.74 5.18
C ALA A 385 -25.80 -4.94 4.26
N GLU A 386 -25.35 -4.61 3.04
CA GLU A 386 -26.15 -3.93 2.02
C GLU A 386 -27.34 -4.78 1.57
N GLU A 387 -27.10 -6.08 1.30
CA GLU A 387 -28.13 -7.05 0.88
C GLU A 387 -29.21 -7.25 1.96
N GLU A 388 -28.79 -7.31 3.23
CA GLU A 388 -29.70 -7.44 4.38
C GLU A 388 -30.32 -6.11 4.82
N GLY A 389 -29.90 -4.97 4.26
CA GLY A 389 -30.33 -3.65 4.69
C GLY A 389 -29.86 -3.27 6.09
N THR A 390 -28.76 -3.87 6.58
CA THR A 390 -28.18 -3.59 7.90
C THR A 390 -27.39 -2.28 7.85
N SER A 391 -27.94 -1.22 8.44
CA SER A 391 -27.31 0.10 8.51
C SER A 391 -26.94 0.43 9.95
N THR A 392 -25.69 0.20 10.32
CA THR A 392 -25.13 0.53 11.65
C THR A 392 -23.84 1.31 11.52
N PRO A 393 -23.41 2.06 12.55
CA PRO A 393 -22.17 2.82 12.49
C PRO A 393 -20.92 1.95 12.29
N GLU A 394 -20.94 0.69 12.75
CA GLU A 394 -19.85 -0.27 12.51
C GLU A 394 -19.71 -0.62 11.04
N VAL A 395 -20.82 -0.87 10.35
CA VAL A 395 -20.85 -1.13 8.91
C VAL A 395 -20.39 0.10 8.15
N ALA A 396 -20.88 1.28 8.52
CA ALA A 396 -20.46 2.54 7.90
C ALA A 396 -18.95 2.79 8.08
N LEU A 397 -18.38 2.52 9.26
CA LEU A 397 -16.93 2.63 9.48
C LEU A 397 -16.15 1.61 8.64
N ALA A 398 -16.62 0.37 8.56
CA ALA A 398 -16.00 -0.67 7.73
C ALA A 398 -16.01 -0.26 6.23
N THR A 399 -17.11 0.32 5.76
CA THR A 399 -17.24 0.87 4.40
C THR A 399 -16.26 2.02 4.17
N ALA A 400 -16.14 2.96 5.11
CA ALA A 400 -15.21 4.07 5.02
C ALA A 400 -13.74 3.60 4.97
N GLU A 401 -13.39 2.55 5.73
CA GLU A 401 -12.05 1.95 5.70
C GLU A 401 -11.73 1.29 4.34
N LEU A 402 -12.69 0.68 3.68
CA LEU A 402 -12.53 0.16 2.31
C LEU A 402 -12.35 1.29 1.30
N LEU A 403 -13.26 2.27 1.30
CA LEU A 403 -13.22 3.42 0.40
C LEU A 403 -11.90 4.20 0.51
N PHE A 404 -11.37 4.35 1.72
CA PHE A 404 -10.07 4.98 1.92
C PHE A 404 -8.95 4.22 1.22
N ARG A 405 -8.97 2.87 1.29
CA ARG A 405 -7.95 2.02 0.65
C ARG A 405 -8.06 2.01 -0.87
N ASP A 406 -9.27 2.20 -1.38
CA ASP A 406 -9.57 2.32 -2.81
C ASP A 406 -9.31 3.73 -3.37
N GLY A 407 -8.87 4.69 -2.51
CA GLY A 407 -8.57 6.06 -2.91
C GLY A 407 -9.79 6.99 -3.00
N HIS A 408 -10.99 6.53 -2.59
CA HIS A 408 -12.22 7.33 -2.55
C HIS A 408 -12.31 8.19 -1.28
N PHE A 409 -11.31 9.05 -1.06
CA PHE A 409 -11.11 9.75 0.20
C PHE A 409 -12.27 10.66 0.61
N ALA A 410 -12.91 11.36 -0.36
CA ALA A 410 -14.02 12.27 -0.07
C ALA A 410 -15.26 11.51 0.42
N GLU A 411 -15.56 10.36 -0.17
CA GLU A 411 -16.67 9.49 0.26
C GLU A 411 -16.35 8.85 1.61
N ALA A 412 -15.12 8.38 1.79
CA ALA A 412 -14.64 7.82 3.05
C ALA A 412 -14.76 8.83 4.20
N GLU A 413 -14.42 10.13 3.99
CA GLU A 413 -14.60 11.18 5.00
C GLU A 413 -16.06 11.37 5.37
N ALA A 414 -16.94 11.47 4.36
CA ALA A 414 -18.36 11.71 4.60
C ALA A 414 -19.00 10.56 5.38
N ILE A 415 -18.70 9.32 5.00
CA ILE A 415 -19.25 8.13 5.68
C ILE A 415 -18.66 7.96 7.08
N ALA A 416 -17.34 8.16 7.26
CA ALA A 416 -16.69 8.01 8.55
C ALA A 416 -17.19 9.08 9.56
N SER A 417 -17.35 10.34 9.13
CA SER A 417 -17.87 11.40 9.99
C SER A 417 -19.32 11.14 10.40
N ALA A 418 -20.18 10.70 9.48
CA ALA A 418 -21.56 10.32 9.79
C ALA A 418 -21.63 9.11 10.72
N ALA A 419 -20.77 8.11 10.53
CA ALA A 419 -20.65 6.97 11.45
C ALA A 419 -20.25 7.42 12.86
N ALA A 420 -19.26 8.33 12.97
CA ALA A 420 -18.79 8.85 14.25
C ALA A 420 -19.90 9.55 15.05
N GLU A 421 -20.77 10.30 14.36
CA GLU A 421 -21.92 10.97 14.95
C GLU A 421 -23.05 10.01 15.36
N SER A 422 -23.11 8.83 14.72
CA SER A 422 -24.15 7.82 14.94
C SER A 422 -23.84 6.87 16.09
N PHE A 423 -22.58 6.78 16.54
CA PHE A 423 -22.22 6.00 17.73
C PHE A 423 -22.83 6.58 19.00
N ALA A 424 -23.13 5.71 19.96
CA ALA A 424 -23.65 6.14 21.26
C ALA A 424 -22.64 7.09 21.97
N PRO A 425 -23.13 8.07 22.73
CA PRO A 425 -22.26 8.95 23.50
C PRO A 425 -21.30 8.16 24.41
N GLY A 426 -19.99 8.41 24.26
CA GLY A 426 -18.94 7.72 25.02
C GLY A 426 -18.53 6.35 24.46
N ASP A 427 -18.99 5.96 23.28
CA ASP A 427 -18.46 4.77 22.58
C ASP A 427 -17.05 5.07 22.06
N ALA A 428 -16.08 4.19 22.38
CA ALA A 428 -14.70 4.34 21.93
C ALA A 428 -14.56 4.25 20.39
N TRP A 429 -15.49 3.58 19.71
CA TRP A 429 -15.49 3.42 18.26
C TRP A 429 -15.75 4.74 17.53
N ALA A 430 -16.43 5.71 18.17
CA ALA A 430 -16.55 7.07 17.65
C ALA A 430 -15.17 7.75 17.49
N SER A 431 -14.23 7.49 18.40
CA SER A 431 -12.84 7.98 18.27
C SER A 431 -12.18 7.45 16.99
N TRP A 432 -12.30 6.15 16.73
CA TRP A 432 -11.76 5.57 15.48
C TRP A 432 -12.41 6.16 14.23
N ALA A 433 -13.73 6.29 14.22
CA ALA A 433 -14.46 6.83 13.08
C ALA A 433 -14.07 8.30 12.80
N TYR A 434 -13.91 9.14 13.83
CA TYR A 434 -13.36 10.49 13.67
C TYR A 434 -11.90 10.48 13.19
N ALA A 435 -11.06 9.56 13.67
CA ALA A 435 -9.68 9.44 13.18
C ALA A 435 -9.63 9.00 11.70
N ALA A 436 -10.55 8.12 11.27
CA ALA A 436 -10.69 7.73 9.86
C ALA A 436 -11.17 8.90 8.99
N ALA A 437 -12.14 9.70 9.45
CA ALA A 437 -12.57 10.92 8.79
C ALA A 437 -11.43 11.95 8.69
N GLY A 438 -10.65 12.12 9.77
CA GLY A 438 -9.48 13.01 9.79
C GLY A 438 -8.42 12.58 8.80
N ARG A 439 -8.12 11.28 8.70
CA ARG A 439 -7.16 10.73 7.73
C ARG A 439 -7.63 10.97 6.30
N SER A 440 -8.91 10.79 6.02
CA SER A 440 -9.50 11.00 4.70
C SER A 440 -9.50 12.47 4.30
N ALA A 441 -9.81 13.37 5.23
CA ALA A 441 -9.73 14.83 5.02
C ALA A 441 -8.29 15.30 4.75
N HIS A 442 -7.31 14.75 5.51
CA HIS A 442 -5.88 15.04 5.31
C HIS A 442 -5.41 14.57 3.92
N ALA A 443 -5.82 13.38 3.48
CA ALA A 443 -5.49 12.88 2.14
C ALA A 443 -6.01 13.75 0.99
N THR A 444 -7.03 14.59 1.25
CA THR A 444 -7.61 15.56 0.29
C THR A 444 -7.23 17.01 0.59
N ASN A 445 -6.20 17.24 1.40
CA ASN A 445 -5.70 18.56 1.80
C ASN A 445 -6.76 19.46 2.50
N ARG A 446 -7.79 18.87 3.10
CA ARG A 446 -8.80 19.58 3.90
C ARG A 446 -8.38 19.65 5.37
N GLU A 447 -7.24 20.30 5.61
CA GLU A 447 -6.52 20.27 6.89
C GLU A 447 -7.32 20.81 8.08
N ASN A 448 -8.19 21.81 7.85
CA ASN A 448 -9.05 22.33 8.91
C ASN A 448 -10.07 21.27 9.38
N ASN A 449 -10.62 20.50 8.45
CA ASN A 449 -11.53 19.40 8.76
C ASN A 449 -10.76 18.27 9.44
N ALA A 450 -9.59 17.90 8.89
CA ALA A 450 -8.73 16.89 9.48
C ALA A 450 -8.39 17.21 10.94
N LEU A 451 -7.97 18.43 11.21
CA LEU A 451 -7.65 18.91 12.55
C LEU A 451 -8.85 18.80 13.51
N ALA A 452 -10.03 19.24 13.05
CA ALA A 452 -11.26 19.16 13.86
C ALA A 452 -11.62 17.70 14.19
N TYR A 453 -11.55 16.81 13.22
CA TYR A 453 -11.82 15.38 13.42
C TYR A 453 -10.79 14.71 14.34
N TYR A 454 -9.50 14.99 14.20
CA TYR A 454 -8.48 14.40 15.07
C TYR A 454 -8.60 14.91 16.52
N ARG A 455 -8.91 16.18 16.73
CA ARG A 455 -9.19 16.72 18.08
C ARG A 455 -10.39 16.03 18.71
N ARG A 456 -11.45 15.84 17.93
CA ARG A 456 -12.62 15.12 18.40
C ARG A 456 -12.33 13.66 18.71
N ALA A 457 -11.52 12.99 17.86
CA ALA A 457 -11.06 11.63 18.11
C ALA A 457 -10.29 11.53 19.44
N ARG A 458 -9.37 12.45 19.72
CA ARG A 458 -8.61 12.50 20.98
C ARG A 458 -9.47 12.69 22.21
N GLU A 459 -10.47 13.56 22.15
CA GLU A 459 -11.43 13.76 23.24
C GLU A 459 -12.19 12.49 23.61
N LEU A 460 -12.41 11.60 22.63
CA LEU A 460 -13.18 10.35 22.80
C LEU A 460 -12.29 9.13 23.03
N ALA A 461 -10.98 9.24 22.83
CA ALA A 461 -10.04 8.14 22.98
C ALA A 461 -10.00 7.64 24.44
N LYS A 462 -10.13 6.32 24.64
CA LYS A 462 -10.07 5.67 25.96
C LYS A 462 -8.75 4.95 26.16
N GLU A 463 -8.12 4.50 25.09
CA GLU A 463 -6.85 3.76 25.11
C GLU A 463 -5.70 4.64 24.64
N ALA A 464 -4.53 4.45 25.24
CA ALA A 464 -3.33 5.23 24.89
C ALA A 464 -2.91 5.08 23.42
N GLY A 465 -3.20 3.93 22.79
CA GLY A 465 -2.90 3.67 21.39
C GLY A 465 -3.76 4.52 20.45
N ASP A 466 -5.04 4.68 20.75
CA ASP A 466 -5.98 5.48 19.96
C ASP A 466 -5.71 6.97 20.11
N ASP A 467 -5.41 7.44 21.34
CA ASP A 467 -4.99 8.82 21.60
C ASP A 467 -3.72 9.15 20.80
N ARG A 468 -2.70 8.29 20.83
CA ARG A 468 -1.46 8.51 20.10
C ARG A 468 -1.67 8.56 18.58
N ARG A 469 -2.52 7.70 18.02
CA ARG A 469 -2.85 7.69 16.58
C ARG A 469 -3.53 9.00 16.17
N ALA A 470 -4.53 9.43 16.91
CA ALA A 470 -5.24 10.68 16.67
C ALA A 470 -4.32 11.91 16.87
N ALA A 471 -3.46 11.90 17.90
CA ALA A 471 -2.50 12.96 18.16
C ALA A 471 -1.43 13.11 17.07
N LEU A 472 -0.94 12.00 16.48
CA LEU A 472 -0.03 12.05 15.32
C LEU A 472 -0.72 12.61 14.08
N GLY A 473 -2.02 12.37 13.90
CA GLY A 473 -2.82 12.98 12.84
C GLY A 473 -3.05 14.47 13.09
N GLU A 474 -3.40 14.86 14.33
CA GLU A 474 -3.54 16.27 14.74
C GLU A 474 -2.24 17.05 14.48
N LEU A 475 -1.09 16.48 14.86
CA LEU A 475 0.23 17.07 14.59
C LEU A 475 0.47 17.26 13.10
N ALA A 476 0.11 16.29 12.25
CA ALA A 476 0.27 16.43 10.81
C ALA A 476 -0.53 17.62 10.27
N ALA A 477 -1.82 17.69 10.59
CA ALA A 477 -2.69 18.80 10.16
C ALA A 477 -2.22 20.15 10.74
N ALA A 478 -1.75 20.18 11.99
CA ALA A 478 -1.22 21.39 12.62
C ALA A 478 0.06 21.91 11.93
N ILE A 479 0.94 21.01 11.46
CA ILE A 479 2.13 21.35 10.66
C ILE A 479 1.73 21.96 9.32
N ASP A 480 0.79 21.35 8.60
CA ASP A 480 0.39 21.84 7.28
C ASP A 480 -0.41 23.15 7.34
N LEU A 481 -1.14 23.36 8.43
CA LEU A 481 -1.78 24.63 8.76
C LEU A 481 -0.80 25.67 9.36
N GLU A 482 0.46 25.30 9.62
CA GLU A 482 1.48 26.14 10.30
C GLU A 482 0.95 26.73 11.61
N LEU A 483 0.31 25.89 12.44
CA LEU A 483 -0.25 26.35 13.73
C LEU A 483 0.86 26.50 14.78
N PRO A 484 0.80 27.53 15.63
CA PRO A 484 1.84 27.80 16.63
C PRO A 484 1.96 26.70 17.71
N GLU A 485 0.93 25.86 17.90
CA GLU A 485 0.94 24.73 18.82
C GLU A 485 1.65 23.48 18.29
N ALA A 486 1.95 23.39 16.99
CA ALA A 486 2.56 22.21 16.37
C ALA A 486 3.90 21.78 17.05
N PRO A 487 4.82 22.69 17.44
CA PRO A 487 6.02 22.31 18.20
C PRO A 487 5.70 21.63 19.53
N HIS A 488 4.73 22.14 20.28
CA HIS A 488 4.33 21.55 21.58
C HIS A 488 3.67 20.17 21.40
N LEU A 489 2.89 19.99 20.33
CA LEU A 489 2.32 18.68 20.01
C LEU A 489 3.42 17.66 19.67
N LEU A 490 4.45 18.08 18.96
CA LEU A 490 5.58 17.21 18.63
C LEU A 490 6.35 16.79 19.89
N ASP A 491 6.66 17.74 20.79
CA ASP A 491 7.37 17.49 22.05
C ASP A 491 6.59 16.51 22.95
N ALA A 492 5.25 16.64 22.99
CA ALA A 492 4.38 15.75 23.74
C ALA A 492 4.32 14.31 23.19
N LEU A 493 4.70 14.11 21.92
CA LEU A 493 4.70 12.82 21.22
C LEU A 493 6.10 12.19 21.12
N ALA A 494 6.98 12.47 22.08
CA ALA A 494 8.32 11.88 22.11
C ALA A 494 8.28 10.37 21.88
N PRO A 495 9.17 9.82 21.03
CA PRO A 495 9.17 8.41 20.69
C PRO A 495 9.80 7.58 21.80
N ASP A 496 9.39 6.33 21.94
CA ASP A 496 10.16 5.33 22.65
C ASP A 496 11.42 5.01 21.82
N PRO A 497 12.65 5.21 22.39
CA PRO A 497 13.89 4.97 21.66
C PRO A 497 14.11 3.51 21.23
N GLU A 498 13.46 2.55 21.90
CA GLU A 498 13.55 1.13 21.57
C GLU A 498 12.63 0.76 20.39
N LEU A 499 11.60 1.55 20.12
CA LEU A 499 10.64 1.36 19.06
C LEU A 499 11.04 2.15 17.81
N ILE A 500 11.80 1.51 16.92
CA ILE A 500 12.37 2.15 15.74
C ILE A 500 11.32 2.82 14.85
N ASP A 501 10.12 2.24 14.75
CA ASP A 501 9.02 2.79 13.96
C ASP A 501 8.57 4.15 14.53
N GLN A 502 8.47 4.28 15.86
CA GLN A 502 8.15 5.55 16.52
C GLN A 502 9.24 6.61 16.32
N VAL A 503 10.52 6.19 16.38
CA VAL A 503 11.67 7.09 16.15
C VAL A 503 11.63 7.65 14.73
N VAL A 504 11.35 6.81 13.72
CA VAL A 504 11.31 7.23 12.31
C VAL A 504 10.10 8.12 12.03
N ILE A 505 8.90 7.78 12.54
CA ILE A 505 7.70 8.62 12.40
C ILE A 505 7.93 9.99 13.05
N HIS A 506 8.42 10.02 14.27
CA HIS A 506 8.70 11.27 14.99
C HIS A 506 9.72 12.12 14.24
N MET A 507 10.82 11.53 13.74
CA MET A 507 11.82 12.26 12.96
C MET A 507 11.24 12.82 11.66
N GLY A 508 10.38 12.08 10.95
CA GLY A 508 9.67 12.59 9.76
C GLY A 508 8.82 13.83 10.10
N ARG A 509 8.06 13.79 11.20
CA ARG A 509 7.28 14.95 11.68
C ARG A 509 8.16 16.10 12.14
N TRP A 510 9.28 15.81 12.80
CA TRP A 510 10.27 16.79 13.20
C TRP A 510 10.86 17.53 11.99
N VAL A 511 11.27 16.81 10.95
CA VAL A 511 11.80 17.38 9.71
C VAL A 511 10.74 18.24 9.01
N SER A 512 9.51 17.72 8.86
CA SER A 512 8.39 18.46 8.25
C SER A 512 8.11 19.76 9.00
N LEU A 513 8.04 19.72 10.32
CA LEU A 513 7.78 20.88 11.18
C LEU A 513 8.88 21.92 11.02
N HIS A 514 10.13 21.53 11.22
CA HIS A 514 11.26 22.49 11.20
C HIS A 514 11.47 23.09 9.80
N HIS A 515 11.20 22.32 8.76
CA HIS A 515 11.23 22.83 7.40
C HIS A 515 10.08 23.81 7.15
N ARG A 516 8.85 23.45 7.53
CA ARG A 516 7.65 24.30 7.37
C ARG A 516 7.76 25.62 8.12
N PHE A 517 8.33 25.59 9.33
CA PHE A 517 8.52 26.78 10.15
C PHE A 517 9.84 27.53 9.86
N GLY A 518 10.65 27.05 8.91
CA GLY A 518 11.94 27.67 8.55
C GLY A 518 12.95 27.67 9.72
N THR A 519 12.90 26.61 10.55
CA THR A 519 13.77 26.45 11.73
C THR A 519 14.74 25.27 11.62
N LEU A 520 14.75 24.55 10.50
CA LEU A 520 15.70 23.48 10.21
C LEU A 520 17.11 24.08 10.12
N ARG A 521 18.08 23.55 10.91
CA ARG A 521 19.47 24.08 10.98
C ARG A 521 20.54 23.01 10.80
N SER A 522 20.20 21.73 10.83
CA SER A 522 21.11 20.60 10.63
C SER A 522 20.39 19.41 10.03
N LEU A 523 21.08 18.66 9.19
CA LEU A 523 20.64 17.38 8.64
C LEU A 523 21.29 16.17 9.36
N ASP A 524 22.09 16.38 10.41
CA ASP A 524 22.85 15.30 11.06
C ASP A 524 21.92 14.24 11.68
N GLU A 525 20.92 14.66 12.46
CA GLU A 525 19.93 13.75 13.05
C GLU A 525 19.04 13.08 12.01
N PRO A 526 18.42 13.78 11.06
CA PRO A 526 17.69 13.14 9.95
C PRO A 526 18.56 12.12 9.18
N ARG A 527 19.82 12.45 8.91
CA ARG A 527 20.78 11.56 8.23
C ARG A 527 21.10 10.32 9.05
N ARG A 528 21.23 10.47 10.39
CA ARG A 528 21.41 9.34 11.32
C ARG A 528 20.20 8.41 11.30
N VAL A 529 18.98 8.95 11.39
CA VAL A 529 17.73 8.18 11.38
C VAL A 529 17.50 7.54 10.02
N SER A 530 17.83 8.22 8.90
CA SER A 530 17.73 7.68 7.54
C SER A 530 18.46 6.35 7.38
N ARG A 531 19.62 6.16 8.04
CA ARG A 531 20.36 4.89 8.04
C ARG A 531 19.64 3.75 8.75
N LEU A 532 18.67 4.07 9.62
CA LEU A 532 17.90 3.10 10.39
C LEU A 532 16.56 2.73 9.74
N VAL A 533 16.10 3.51 8.75
CA VAL A 533 14.78 3.35 8.11
C VAL A 533 14.56 1.93 7.53
N HIS A 534 15.62 1.29 7.04
CA HIS A 534 15.54 -0.09 6.53
C HIS A 534 15.11 -1.13 7.60
N ARG A 535 15.26 -0.80 8.90
CA ARG A 535 14.85 -1.66 10.03
C ARG A 535 13.37 -1.52 10.37
N VAL A 536 12.72 -0.45 9.89
CA VAL A 536 11.27 -0.23 10.06
C VAL A 536 10.53 -1.30 9.26
N ARG A 537 9.62 -1.99 9.92
CA ARG A 537 8.86 -3.08 9.28
C ARG A 537 7.84 -2.55 8.27
N ASP A 538 7.17 -1.47 8.59
CA ASP A 538 6.13 -0.88 7.76
C ASP A 538 6.71 -0.09 6.58
N PRO A 539 6.45 -0.49 5.30
CA PRO A 539 6.95 0.23 4.13
C PRO A 539 6.30 1.60 3.96
N MET A 540 5.06 1.78 4.43
CA MET A 540 4.38 3.07 4.38
C MET A 540 5.13 4.10 5.24
N THR A 541 5.51 3.74 6.46
CA THR A 541 6.34 4.57 7.35
C THR A 541 7.71 4.87 6.71
N ARG A 542 8.35 3.86 6.06
CA ARG A 542 9.62 4.07 5.35
C ARG A 542 9.49 5.05 4.21
N CYS A 543 8.47 4.89 3.37
CA CYS A 543 8.21 5.76 2.23
C CYS A 543 7.83 7.18 2.68
N SER A 544 7.00 7.32 3.71
CA SER A 544 6.61 8.63 4.26
C SER A 544 7.83 9.41 4.75
N PHE A 545 8.72 8.78 5.53
CA PHE A 545 9.97 9.42 5.97
C PHE A 545 10.85 9.82 4.79
N ARG A 546 11.05 8.92 3.81
CA ARG A 546 11.90 9.19 2.65
C ARG A 546 11.34 10.28 1.75
N ASN A 547 10.02 10.40 1.63
CA ASN A 547 9.39 11.51 0.91
C ASN A 547 9.77 12.86 1.53
N VAL A 548 9.59 12.98 2.85
CA VAL A 548 9.91 14.23 3.55
C VAL A 548 11.41 14.52 3.48
N TYR A 549 12.24 13.55 3.82
CA TYR A 549 13.70 13.73 3.83
C TYR A 549 14.29 13.91 2.44
N GLY A 550 13.79 13.16 1.43
CA GLY A 550 14.19 13.30 0.03
C GLY A 550 13.86 14.68 -0.55
N TYR A 551 12.70 15.23 -0.18
CA TYR A 551 12.34 16.60 -0.55
C TYR A 551 13.35 17.62 -0.01
N ILE A 552 13.79 17.48 1.26
CA ILE A 552 14.81 18.35 1.84
C ILE A 552 16.16 18.19 1.13
N LEU A 553 16.55 16.96 0.81
CA LEU A 553 17.79 16.71 0.07
C LEU A 553 17.78 17.37 -1.32
N ALA A 554 16.63 17.27 -2.04
CA ALA A 554 16.47 17.90 -3.33
C ALA A 554 16.50 19.43 -3.24
N SER A 555 15.80 20.03 -2.28
CA SER A 555 15.80 21.46 -2.01
C SER A 555 17.19 21.98 -1.61
N ALA A 556 17.96 21.16 -0.86
CA ALA A 556 19.33 21.46 -0.45
C ALA A 556 20.38 21.26 -1.57
N GLY A 557 19.98 20.73 -2.74
CA GLY A 557 20.90 20.42 -3.82
C GLY A 557 21.85 19.25 -3.54
N LEU A 558 21.50 18.37 -2.61
CA LEU A 558 22.28 17.16 -2.26
C LEU A 558 21.90 16.01 -3.20
N GLU A 559 22.30 16.16 -4.48
CA GLU A 559 21.83 15.30 -5.57
C GLU A 559 22.15 13.82 -5.36
N ASP A 560 23.39 13.47 -5.04
CA ASP A 560 23.82 12.05 -4.91
C ASP A 560 23.08 11.35 -3.77
N GLU A 561 22.92 12.03 -2.63
CA GLU A 561 22.19 11.48 -1.47
C GLU A 561 20.70 11.34 -1.79
N GLY A 562 20.10 12.36 -2.43
CA GLY A 562 18.70 12.36 -2.85
C GLY A 562 18.40 11.25 -3.85
N ARG A 563 19.20 11.07 -4.90
CA ARG A 563 18.99 10.01 -5.90
C ARG A 563 19.19 8.62 -5.31
N SER A 564 20.19 8.44 -4.46
CA SER A 564 20.39 7.16 -3.75
C SER A 564 19.18 6.79 -2.89
N LEU A 565 18.57 7.77 -2.22
CA LEU A 565 17.35 7.58 -1.43
C LEU A 565 16.16 7.23 -2.31
N LEU A 566 15.99 7.91 -3.46
CA LEU A 566 14.88 7.67 -4.38
C LEU A 566 14.92 6.27 -5.00
N VAL A 567 16.11 5.74 -5.34
CA VAL A 567 16.24 4.35 -5.84
C VAL A 567 15.61 3.36 -4.88
N VAL A 568 15.90 3.50 -3.58
CA VAL A 568 15.33 2.63 -2.54
C VAL A 568 13.84 2.91 -2.34
N GLN A 569 13.39 4.15 -2.50
CA GLN A 569 11.98 4.52 -2.39
C GLN A 569 11.14 3.93 -3.52
N PHE A 570 11.59 4.05 -4.77
CA PHE A 570 10.91 3.46 -5.92
C PHE A 570 10.86 1.92 -5.81
N ASP A 571 11.97 1.27 -5.37
CA ASP A 571 11.99 -0.18 -5.13
C ASP A 571 11.00 -0.58 -4.02
N ASP A 572 10.98 0.12 -2.89
CA ASP A 572 10.03 -0.15 -1.82
C ASP A 572 8.58 0.11 -2.26
N ALA A 573 8.29 1.26 -2.91
CA ALA A 573 6.94 1.58 -3.37
C ALA A 573 6.42 0.54 -4.37
N THR A 574 7.20 0.20 -5.39
CA THR A 574 6.84 -0.82 -6.40
C THR A 574 6.71 -2.20 -5.78
N ARG A 575 7.68 -2.59 -4.91
CA ARG A 575 7.69 -3.89 -4.26
C ARG A 575 6.49 -4.12 -3.35
N TYR A 576 5.98 -3.05 -2.74
CA TYR A 576 4.90 -3.10 -1.75
C TYR A 576 3.57 -2.54 -2.27
N GLY A 577 3.47 -2.19 -3.59
CA GLY A 577 2.26 -1.71 -4.23
C GLY A 577 1.75 -0.40 -3.65
N LEU A 578 2.65 0.47 -3.27
CA LEU A 578 2.32 1.80 -2.76
C LEU A 578 2.31 2.80 -3.92
N ASP A 579 1.49 2.53 -4.95
CA ASP A 579 1.48 3.30 -6.21
C ASP A 579 1.19 4.78 -5.99
N PHE A 580 0.37 5.12 -5.00
CA PHE A 580 0.08 6.50 -4.63
C PHE A 580 1.30 7.27 -4.10
N VAL A 581 2.38 6.58 -3.67
CA VAL A 581 3.64 7.21 -3.23
C VAL A 581 4.51 7.62 -4.43
N LEU A 582 4.39 6.94 -5.56
CA LEU A 582 5.25 7.12 -6.74
C LEU A 582 5.23 8.56 -7.28
N PRO A 583 4.07 9.24 -7.41
CA PRO A 583 4.04 10.63 -7.87
C PRO A 583 4.81 11.60 -6.96
N TYR A 584 4.79 11.40 -5.65
CA TYR A 584 5.56 12.24 -4.72
C TYR A 584 7.07 12.03 -4.88
N ALA A 585 7.50 10.79 -5.09
CA ALA A 585 8.90 10.48 -5.40
C ALA A 585 9.33 11.07 -6.76
N GLN A 586 8.45 11.05 -7.77
CA GLN A 586 8.68 11.69 -9.08
C GLN A 586 8.82 13.22 -8.95
N TYR A 587 8.05 13.87 -8.08
CA TYR A 587 8.22 15.30 -7.80
C TYR A 587 9.62 15.61 -7.26
N ILE A 588 10.09 14.84 -6.28
CA ILE A 588 11.44 14.99 -5.70
C ILE A 588 12.51 14.78 -6.78
N ASP A 589 12.35 13.75 -7.61
CA ASP A 589 13.27 13.48 -8.72
C ASP A 589 13.27 14.60 -9.77
N GLY A 590 12.10 15.23 -10.01
CA GLY A 590 11.99 16.43 -10.85
C GLY A 590 12.74 17.64 -10.29
N LEU A 591 12.73 17.85 -8.97
CA LEU A 591 13.51 18.91 -8.31
C LEU A 591 15.02 18.66 -8.45
N LEU A 592 15.47 17.42 -8.30
CA LEU A 592 16.89 17.05 -8.53
C LEU A 592 17.30 17.25 -9.99
N ASP A 593 16.41 17.00 -10.95
CA ASP A 593 16.67 17.31 -12.36
C ASP A 593 16.79 18.81 -12.61
N ILE A 594 15.93 19.61 -11.97
CA ILE A 594 16.04 21.08 -12.04
C ILE A 594 17.36 21.55 -11.46
N PHE A 595 17.75 21.04 -10.28
CA PHE A 595 19.02 21.38 -9.67
C PHE A 595 20.20 21.11 -10.63
N SER A 596 20.23 19.95 -11.28
CA SER A 596 21.30 19.56 -12.22
C SER A 596 21.13 20.11 -13.64
N GLY A 597 20.16 21.02 -13.88
CA GLY A 597 19.92 21.62 -15.20
C GLY A 597 19.29 20.69 -16.24
N ARG A 598 18.78 19.52 -15.86
CA ARG A 598 18.06 18.58 -16.74
C ARG A 598 16.59 18.98 -16.89
N PHE A 599 16.35 20.14 -17.48
CA PHE A 599 15.00 20.71 -17.60
C PHE A 599 14.05 19.92 -18.50
N ALA A 600 14.57 19.16 -19.47
CA ALA A 600 13.74 18.35 -20.34
C ALA A 600 13.11 17.19 -19.57
N GLU A 601 13.90 16.51 -18.75
CA GLU A 601 13.47 15.41 -17.88
C GLU A 601 12.49 15.91 -16.81
N ALA A 602 12.77 17.05 -16.20
CA ALA A 602 11.87 17.68 -15.23
C ALA A 602 10.50 18.07 -15.84
N LEU A 603 10.46 18.52 -17.10
CA LEU A 603 9.21 18.83 -17.79
C LEU A 603 8.39 17.57 -18.11
N VAL A 604 9.03 16.47 -18.47
CA VAL A 604 8.33 15.17 -18.65
C VAL A 604 7.66 14.76 -17.35
N LYS A 605 8.39 14.80 -16.23
CA LYS A 605 7.84 14.49 -14.90
C LYS A 605 6.71 15.44 -14.50
N SER A 606 6.84 16.73 -14.82
CA SER A 606 5.74 17.69 -14.61
C SER A 606 4.47 17.30 -15.36
N ASP A 607 4.57 16.87 -16.62
CA ASP A 607 3.41 16.45 -17.40
C ASP A 607 2.81 15.13 -16.86
N GLU A 608 3.65 14.17 -16.45
CA GLU A 608 3.20 12.91 -15.83
C GLU A 608 2.46 13.18 -14.51
N LEU A 609 3.01 14.03 -13.62
CA LEU A 609 2.36 14.43 -12.37
C LEU A 609 1.01 15.11 -12.61
N ARG A 610 0.94 15.99 -13.59
CA ARG A 610 -0.31 16.68 -13.96
C ARG A 610 -1.37 15.69 -14.46
N MET A 611 -0.96 14.69 -15.25
CA MET A 611 -1.87 13.64 -15.72
C MET A 611 -2.34 12.75 -14.57
N SER A 612 -1.43 12.34 -13.69
CA SER A 612 -1.74 11.54 -12.50
C SER A 612 -2.71 12.29 -11.58
N GLY A 613 -2.42 13.56 -11.24
CA GLY A 613 -3.29 14.39 -10.40
C GLY A 613 -4.69 14.59 -10.98
N LYS A 614 -4.81 14.74 -12.31
CA LYS A 614 -6.13 14.82 -12.97
C LYS A 614 -6.89 13.50 -12.91
N ALA A 615 -6.20 12.38 -13.04
CA ALA A 615 -6.81 11.06 -13.00
C ALA A 615 -7.29 10.68 -11.60
N SER A 616 -6.52 11.04 -10.56
CA SER A 616 -6.85 10.77 -9.15
C SER A 616 -7.69 11.85 -8.48
N GLY A 617 -7.85 13.03 -9.11
CA GLY A 617 -8.47 14.19 -8.46
C GLY A 617 -7.60 14.83 -7.37
N ASP A 618 -6.28 14.60 -7.39
CA ASP A 618 -5.32 15.15 -6.42
C ASP A 618 -4.78 16.52 -6.90
N ASP A 619 -5.33 17.57 -6.32
CA ASP A 619 -4.95 18.96 -6.63
C ASP A 619 -3.50 19.27 -6.24
N LEU A 620 -2.94 18.59 -5.23
CA LEU A 620 -1.56 18.78 -4.80
C LEU A 620 -0.56 18.29 -5.86
N LEU A 621 -0.83 17.17 -6.51
CA LEU A 621 0.00 16.68 -7.63
C LEU A 621 -0.04 17.66 -8.82
N ILE A 622 -1.20 18.27 -9.08
CA ILE A 622 -1.32 19.30 -10.11
C ILE A 622 -0.49 20.54 -9.74
N ALA A 623 -0.50 20.94 -8.46
CA ALA A 623 0.31 22.05 -7.96
C ALA A 623 1.82 21.75 -8.00
N TYR A 624 2.24 20.52 -7.66
CA TYR A 624 3.63 20.07 -7.83
C TYR A 624 4.10 20.13 -9.29
N ALA A 625 3.26 19.66 -10.20
CA ALA A 625 3.51 19.75 -11.63
C ALA A 625 3.71 21.22 -12.07
N ALA A 626 2.82 22.12 -11.60
CA ALA A 626 2.92 23.55 -11.89
C ALA A 626 4.22 24.15 -11.31
N GLY A 627 4.61 23.75 -10.10
CA GLY A 627 5.85 24.18 -9.45
C GLY A 627 7.11 23.79 -10.24
N LEU A 628 7.21 22.53 -10.71
CA LEU A 628 8.31 22.08 -11.57
C LEU A 628 8.35 22.86 -12.89
N LYS A 629 7.19 23.05 -13.54
CA LYS A 629 7.10 23.77 -14.80
C LYS A 629 7.52 25.23 -14.66
N LEU A 630 7.05 25.92 -13.62
CA LEU A 630 7.44 27.30 -13.33
C LEU A 630 8.96 27.44 -13.13
N ARG A 631 9.57 26.54 -12.35
CA ARG A 631 11.03 26.55 -12.15
C ARG A 631 11.80 26.36 -13.47
N CYS A 632 11.35 25.44 -14.32
CA CYS A 632 11.94 25.22 -15.63
C CYS A 632 11.81 26.45 -16.51
N MET A 633 10.61 27.09 -16.56
CA MET A 633 10.36 28.29 -17.37
C MET A 633 11.23 29.46 -16.91
N ILE A 634 11.31 29.71 -15.60
CA ILE A 634 12.14 30.77 -15.00
C ILE A 634 13.62 30.52 -15.32
N SER A 635 14.14 29.34 -15.04
CA SER A 635 15.54 28.98 -15.26
C SER A 635 15.97 29.06 -16.74
N ARG A 636 15.01 28.89 -17.67
CA ARG A 636 15.25 28.99 -19.12
C ARG A 636 14.97 30.34 -19.72
N GLY A 637 14.55 31.33 -18.93
CA GLY A 637 14.33 32.69 -19.36
C GLY A 637 12.96 33.02 -19.97
N SER A 638 11.95 32.10 -19.80
CA SER A 638 10.56 32.32 -20.24
C SER A 638 9.75 33.10 -19.19
N PHE A 639 10.22 34.27 -18.79
CA PHE A 639 9.72 35.03 -17.64
C PHE A 639 8.28 35.52 -17.80
N GLU A 640 7.91 36.07 -18.95
CA GLU A 640 6.56 36.56 -19.20
C GLU A 640 5.54 35.43 -19.14
N GLU A 641 5.87 34.29 -19.75
CA GLU A 641 5.00 33.12 -19.71
C GLU A 641 4.88 32.60 -18.28
N ALA A 642 5.99 32.53 -17.53
CA ALA A 642 5.99 32.07 -16.13
C ALA A 642 5.21 33.04 -15.22
N ALA A 643 5.34 34.34 -15.40
CA ALA A 643 4.67 35.36 -14.59
C ALA A 643 3.14 35.31 -14.68
N TYR A 644 2.62 34.92 -15.84
CA TYR A 644 1.17 34.78 -16.08
C TYR A 644 0.71 33.35 -16.23
N PHE A 645 1.58 32.39 -15.94
CA PHE A 645 1.20 30.99 -15.94
C PHE A 645 0.10 30.74 -14.89
N GLY A 646 -1.11 30.46 -15.39
CA GLY A 646 -2.23 30.04 -14.56
C GLY A 646 -1.99 28.61 -14.13
N ALA A 647 -1.59 28.41 -12.90
CA ALA A 647 -1.74 27.13 -12.24
C ALA A 647 -3.22 26.89 -12.01
N GLY A 648 -4.05 26.74 -13.06
CA GLY A 648 -5.55 26.65 -13.01
C GLY A 648 -6.17 26.95 -11.65
N ASP A 649 -7.41 27.34 -11.52
CA ASP A 649 -7.99 27.47 -10.17
C ASP A 649 -7.74 26.14 -9.45
N SER A 650 -6.56 26.06 -8.83
CA SER A 650 -6.06 24.88 -8.15
C SER A 650 -6.96 24.72 -6.94
N GLY A 651 -7.68 23.61 -6.89
CA GLY A 651 -8.64 23.28 -5.86
C GLY A 651 -8.05 23.40 -4.45
N VAL A 652 -8.24 22.42 -3.62
CA VAL A 652 -7.78 22.48 -2.22
C VAL A 652 -6.31 22.05 -2.14
N ILE A 653 -5.40 23.03 -1.97
CA ILE A 653 -3.97 22.78 -1.78
C ILE A 653 -3.47 23.42 -0.48
N PRO A 654 -2.37 22.90 0.14
CA PRO A 654 -1.76 23.51 1.32
C PRO A 654 -1.39 24.96 1.09
N LYS A 655 -1.58 25.80 2.11
CA LYS A 655 -1.26 27.25 2.00
C LYS A 655 0.22 27.51 1.66
N SER A 656 1.12 26.66 2.14
CA SER A 656 2.54 26.74 1.77
C SER A 656 2.78 26.54 0.29
N MET A 657 2.12 25.55 -0.34
CA MET A 657 2.23 25.30 -1.78
C MET A 657 1.65 26.47 -2.59
N LYS A 658 0.53 27.03 -2.14
CA LYS A 658 -0.05 28.24 -2.76
C LYS A 658 0.91 29.42 -2.68
N ALA A 659 1.55 29.64 -1.53
CA ALA A 659 2.53 30.71 -1.33
C ALA A 659 3.80 30.47 -2.16
N GLU A 660 4.24 29.22 -2.30
CA GLU A 660 5.39 28.85 -3.12
C GLU A 660 5.17 29.16 -4.61
N LEU A 661 3.99 28.80 -5.14
CA LEU A 661 3.63 29.15 -6.54
C LEU A 661 3.58 30.67 -6.76
N LEU A 662 3.06 31.44 -5.79
CA LEU A 662 3.10 32.91 -5.82
C LEU A 662 4.54 33.42 -5.76
N THR A 663 5.40 32.82 -4.97
CA THR A 663 6.81 33.17 -4.87
C THR A 663 7.56 32.96 -6.19
N LEU A 664 7.33 31.85 -6.88
CA LEU A 664 7.87 31.61 -8.22
C LEU A 664 7.38 32.65 -9.23
N ARG A 665 6.10 33.05 -9.15
CA ARG A 665 5.56 34.13 -9.99
C ARG A 665 6.20 35.50 -9.65
N ALA A 666 6.42 35.81 -8.37
CA ALA A 666 7.12 36.99 -7.93
C ALA A 666 8.54 37.06 -8.50
N LEU A 667 9.25 35.93 -8.49
CA LEU A 667 10.56 35.78 -9.09
C LEU A 667 10.50 36.01 -10.61
N ALA A 668 9.53 35.43 -11.30
CA ALA A 668 9.32 35.61 -12.73
C ALA A 668 9.04 37.10 -13.08
N PHE A 669 8.17 37.80 -12.31
CA PHE A 669 7.94 39.22 -12.46
C PHE A 669 9.23 40.05 -12.25
N ALA A 670 10.04 39.71 -11.23
CA ALA A 670 11.30 40.39 -10.98
C ALA A 670 12.27 40.24 -12.16
N CYS A 671 12.41 39.03 -12.70
CA CYS A 671 13.26 38.73 -13.86
C CYS A 671 12.73 39.37 -15.14
N ALA A 672 11.42 39.57 -15.29
CA ALA A 672 10.79 40.30 -16.42
C ALA A 672 10.90 41.83 -16.29
N GLY A 673 11.44 42.33 -15.17
CA GLY A 673 11.54 43.77 -14.92
C GLY A 673 10.27 44.44 -14.39
N LEU A 674 9.22 43.65 -14.09
CA LEU A 674 7.96 44.16 -13.55
C LEU A 674 8.03 44.22 -12.00
N LEU A 675 8.92 45.11 -11.50
CA LEU A 675 9.42 45.11 -10.14
C LEU A 675 8.34 45.40 -9.08
N ASP A 676 7.40 46.28 -9.38
CA ASP A 676 6.32 46.59 -8.42
C ASP A 676 5.39 45.38 -8.22
N ARG A 677 5.01 44.71 -9.32
CA ARG A 677 4.24 43.44 -9.25
C ARG A 677 5.00 42.33 -8.55
N ALA A 678 6.33 42.27 -8.77
CA ALA A 678 7.17 41.30 -8.08
C ALA A 678 7.10 41.47 -6.57
N LEU A 679 7.27 42.69 -6.08
CA LEU A 679 7.26 42.99 -4.66
C LEU A 679 5.88 42.86 -4.02
N GLU A 680 4.81 43.29 -4.71
CA GLU A 680 3.43 43.06 -4.26
C GLU A 680 3.12 41.55 -4.13
N THR A 681 3.50 40.75 -5.14
CA THR A 681 3.26 39.29 -5.11
C THR A 681 4.12 38.62 -4.05
N ALA A 682 5.35 39.10 -3.81
CA ALA A 682 6.20 38.57 -2.73
C ALA A 682 5.60 38.85 -1.34
N VAL A 683 5.07 40.04 -1.09
CA VAL A 683 4.38 40.39 0.17
C VAL A 683 3.13 39.54 0.35
N LEU A 684 2.37 39.28 -0.73
CA LEU A 684 1.21 38.42 -0.68
C LEU A 684 1.60 36.97 -0.29
N ALA A 685 2.68 36.44 -0.87
CA ALA A 685 3.18 35.10 -0.56
C ALA A 685 3.62 34.96 0.92
N GLU A 686 4.38 35.94 1.43
CA GLU A 686 4.80 36.00 2.85
C GLU A 686 3.60 36.09 3.81
N GLY A 687 2.55 36.78 3.41
CA GLY A 687 1.32 36.87 4.22
C GLY A 687 0.53 35.57 4.30
N ILE A 688 0.77 34.61 3.40
CA ILE A 688 0.09 33.31 3.38
C ILE A 688 0.87 32.26 4.17
N SER A 689 2.20 32.19 3.99
CA SER A 689 3.04 31.14 4.61
C SER A 689 4.46 31.64 4.87
N HIS A 690 5.06 31.09 5.95
CA HIS A 690 6.46 31.34 6.32
C HIS A 690 7.37 30.13 6.00
N ALA A 691 6.89 29.19 5.18
CA ALA A 691 7.65 28.02 4.77
C ALA A 691 9.00 28.39 4.15
N THR A 692 9.94 27.49 4.24
CA THR A 692 11.34 27.70 3.83
C THR A 692 11.43 28.20 2.38
N GLU A 693 10.71 27.59 1.46
CA GLU A 693 10.73 27.94 0.02
C GLU A 693 10.20 29.36 -0.23
N VAL A 694 9.17 29.74 0.52
CA VAL A 694 8.58 31.08 0.42
C VAL A 694 9.60 32.13 0.88
N ARG A 695 10.23 31.93 2.03
CA ARG A 695 11.23 32.86 2.58
C ARG A 695 12.43 33.05 1.64
N VAL A 696 12.97 31.92 1.15
CA VAL A 696 14.13 31.93 0.25
C VAL A 696 13.78 32.54 -1.09
N GLY A 697 12.66 32.17 -1.70
CA GLY A 697 12.26 32.64 -3.00
C GLY A 697 11.85 34.13 -2.98
N VAL A 698 11.21 34.60 -1.92
CA VAL A 698 10.94 36.05 -1.73
C VAL A 698 12.24 36.84 -1.56
N ALA A 699 13.20 36.33 -0.78
CA ALA A 699 14.50 36.96 -0.65
C ALA A 699 15.25 37.02 -2.01
N ALA A 700 15.17 35.94 -2.81
CA ALA A 700 15.72 35.91 -4.17
C ALA A 700 15.07 36.94 -5.10
N ALA A 701 13.70 37.00 -5.09
CA ALA A 701 12.97 37.98 -5.91
C ALA A 701 13.31 39.42 -5.50
N ARG A 702 13.44 39.70 -4.20
CA ARG A 702 13.91 41.00 -3.70
C ARG A 702 15.36 41.30 -4.11
N GLY A 703 16.24 40.29 -4.06
CA GLY A 703 17.62 40.41 -4.53
C GLY A 703 17.70 40.77 -6.02
N VAL A 704 16.93 40.06 -6.86
CA VAL A 704 16.83 40.36 -8.30
C VAL A 704 16.31 41.78 -8.51
N ALA A 705 15.26 42.21 -7.82
CA ALA A 705 14.68 43.53 -7.94
C ALA A 705 15.68 44.64 -7.51
N ALA A 706 16.43 44.41 -6.41
CA ALA A 706 17.44 45.35 -5.93
C ALA A 706 18.63 45.50 -6.91
N VAL A 707 19.11 44.37 -7.45
CA VAL A 707 20.17 44.39 -8.47
C VAL A 707 19.69 45.08 -9.75
N THR A 708 18.44 44.87 -10.16
CA THR A 708 17.86 45.53 -11.34
C THR A 708 17.73 47.04 -11.16
N ARG A 709 17.31 47.50 -9.96
CA ARG A 709 17.20 48.91 -9.59
C ARG A 709 18.56 49.57 -9.31
N GLN A 710 19.64 48.83 -9.26
CA GLN A 710 20.95 49.26 -8.78
C GLN A 710 20.88 49.89 -7.38
N ASP A 711 20.06 49.31 -6.49
CA ASP A 711 19.94 49.76 -5.11
C ASP A 711 21.29 49.70 -4.41
N ILE A 712 21.58 50.71 -3.55
CA ILE A 712 22.81 50.75 -2.75
C ILE A 712 22.99 49.51 -1.87
N ASN A 713 21.88 48.85 -1.52
CA ASN A 713 21.85 47.61 -0.73
C ASN A 713 21.74 46.33 -1.57
N CYS A 714 21.88 46.39 -2.91
CA CYS A 714 21.66 45.27 -3.80
C CYS A 714 22.50 44.03 -3.42
N TYR A 715 23.78 44.24 -3.07
CA TYR A 715 24.66 43.17 -2.60
C TYR A 715 24.16 42.57 -1.29
N ALA A 716 23.79 43.40 -0.28
CA ALA A 716 23.32 42.91 0.99
C ALA A 716 22.03 42.07 0.88
N LEU A 717 21.11 42.48 0.00
CA LEU A 717 19.88 41.75 -0.27
C LEU A 717 20.15 40.44 -1.03
N ALA A 718 21.06 40.47 -2.01
CA ALA A 718 21.48 39.23 -2.70
C ALA A 718 22.19 38.25 -1.76
N ALA A 719 23.13 38.73 -0.93
CA ALA A 719 23.86 37.93 0.03
C ALA A 719 22.93 37.35 1.12
N HIS A 720 21.95 38.13 1.58
CA HIS A 720 20.94 37.64 2.52
C HIS A 720 20.12 36.47 1.92
N GLY A 721 19.70 36.57 0.65
CA GLY A 721 19.01 35.50 -0.05
C GLY A 721 19.84 34.20 -0.14
N LEU A 722 21.14 34.34 -0.46
CA LEU A 722 22.08 33.23 -0.53
C LEU A 722 22.29 32.57 0.84
N GLU A 723 22.51 33.39 1.88
CA GLU A 723 22.72 32.92 3.25
C GLU A 723 21.48 32.18 3.76
N LEU A 724 20.29 32.74 3.52
CA LEU A 724 19.02 32.12 3.91
C LEU A 724 18.82 30.80 3.17
N ALA A 725 19.14 30.71 1.88
CA ALA A 725 19.06 29.48 1.10
C ALA A 725 19.97 28.37 1.67
N ARG A 726 21.19 28.75 2.08
CA ARG A 726 22.16 27.85 2.70
C ARG A 726 21.71 27.38 4.08
N GLU A 727 21.29 28.30 4.93
CA GLU A 727 20.90 28.00 6.32
C GLU A 727 19.63 27.15 6.41
N LEU A 728 18.70 27.32 5.47
CA LEU A 728 17.41 26.64 5.45
C LEU A 728 17.38 25.42 4.52
N PHE A 729 18.51 25.03 3.93
CA PHE A 729 18.58 23.89 3.00
C PHE A 729 17.61 24.02 1.80
N SER A 730 17.52 25.21 1.20
CA SER A 730 16.65 25.50 0.04
C SER A 730 17.42 26.23 -1.07
N VAL A 731 18.59 25.70 -1.43
CA VAL A 731 19.47 26.31 -2.43
C VAL A 731 18.92 26.18 -3.84
N GLU A 732 18.09 25.17 -4.14
CA GLU A 732 17.47 24.96 -5.44
C GLU A 732 16.60 26.16 -5.84
N MET A 733 15.78 26.68 -4.93
CA MET A 733 14.95 27.88 -5.16
C MET A 733 15.78 29.12 -5.49
N PHE A 734 16.90 29.34 -4.79
CA PHE A 734 17.80 30.45 -5.04
C PHE A 734 18.56 30.27 -6.36
N LEU A 735 18.92 29.03 -6.71
CA LEU A 735 19.60 28.70 -7.96
C LEU A 735 18.73 29.03 -9.19
N CYS A 736 17.40 28.85 -9.12
CA CYS A 736 16.49 29.30 -10.16
C CYS A 736 16.65 30.80 -10.46
N ALA A 737 16.78 31.62 -9.42
CA ALA A 737 17.02 33.07 -9.57
C ALA A 737 18.40 33.36 -10.17
N CYS A 738 19.44 32.62 -9.78
CA CYS A 738 20.79 32.79 -10.36
C CYS A 738 20.83 32.48 -11.86
N ARG A 739 20.15 31.43 -12.29
CA ARG A 739 20.03 31.04 -13.71
C ARG A 739 19.23 32.02 -14.52
N ALA A 740 18.11 32.48 -13.93
CA ALA A 740 17.20 33.44 -14.53
C ALA A 740 17.84 34.83 -14.70
N PHE A 741 18.65 35.27 -13.76
CA PHE A 741 19.17 36.61 -13.70
C PHE A 741 20.69 36.61 -13.38
N PRO A 742 21.57 36.40 -14.36
CA PRO A 742 23.03 36.26 -14.18
C PRO A 742 23.73 37.41 -13.46
N ALA A 743 23.11 38.58 -13.37
CA ALA A 743 23.66 39.71 -12.60
C ALA A 743 23.57 39.48 -11.07
N LEU A 744 22.65 38.63 -10.60
CA LEU A 744 22.53 38.27 -9.19
C LEU A 744 23.77 37.47 -8.71
N PRO A 745 24.11 36.31 -9.31
CA PRO A 745 25.32 35.57 -8.91
C PRO A 745 26.59 36.37 -9.29
N GLY A 746 26.56 37.27 -10.29
CA GLY A 746 27.66 38.17 -10.61
C GLY A 746 28.02 39.05 -9.43
N ALA A 747 27.05 39.73 -8.83
CA ALA A 747 27.24 40.55 -7.64
C ALA A 747 27.78 39.77 -6.43
N LEU A 748 27.42 38.47 -6.31
CA LEU A 748 27.87 37.58 -5.22
C LEU A 748 29.28 37.03 -5.46
N LEU A 749 29.67 36.81 -6.72
CA LEU A 749 31.02 36.37 -7.12
C LEU A 749 32.06 37.48 -6.99
N ASP A 750 31.64 38.74 -7.12
CA ASP A 750 32.52 39.90 -6.97
C ASP A 750 32.96 40.11 -5.52
N ALA A 751 32.16 39.71 -4.57
CA ALA A 751 32.42 39.90 -3.14
C ALA A 751 33.18 38.69 -2.50
N PRO A 752 34.31 38.95 -1.79
CA PRO A 752 35.10 37.85 -1.18
C PRO A 752 34.31 36.95 -0.23
N ALA A 753 33.33 37.54 0.47
CA ALA A 753 32.57 36.80 1.51
C ALA A 753 31.60 35.73 0.94
N THR A 754 31.13 35.91 -0.30
CA THR A 754 30.14 35.01 -0.93
C THR A 754 30.71 34.25 -2.13
N ARG A 755 31.88 34.65 -2.64
CA ARG A 755 32.49 34.14 -3.87
C ARG A 755 32.64 32.64 -3.90
N GLU A 756 33.34 32.07 -2.93
CA GLU A 756 33.66 30.64 -2.89
C GLU A 756 32.39 29.80 -2.88
N TYR A 757 31.46 30.11 -1.98
CA TYR A 757 30.20 29.34 -1.88
C TYR A 757 29.32 29.50 -3.13
N THR A 758 29.22 30.72 -3.71
CA THR A 758 28.45 30.94 -4.94
C THR A 758 29.07 30.19 -6.11
N HIS A 759 30.40 30.18 -6.22
CA HIS A 759 31.12 29.45 -7.26
C HIS A 759 30.84 27.94 -7.13
N ASP A 760 31.01 27.38 -5.93
CA ASP A 760 30.83 25.94 -5.67
C ASP A 760 29.38 25.50 -5.88
N LEU A 761 28.39 26.32 -5.49
CA LEU A 761 26.99 26.08 -5.75
C LEU A 761 26.70 25.97 -7.26
N LEU A 762 27.17 26.92 -8.05
CA LEU A 762 26.96 26.91 -9.51
C LEU A 762 27.68 25.76 -10.20
N VAL A 763 28.89 25.40 -9.75
CA VAL A 763 29.65 24.28 -10.30
C VAL A 763 28.97 22.94 -9.94
N SER A 764 28.54 22.77 -8.69
CA SER A 764 27.82 21.54 -8.27
C SER A 764 26.49 21.36 -9.00
N ALA A 765 25.84 22.45 -9.37
CA ALA A 765 24.60 22.45 -10.16
C ALA A 765 24.82 22.26 -11.68
N GLY A 766 26.07 22.12 -12.13
CA GLY A 766 26.41 21.97 -13.55
C GLY A 766 26.43 23.28 -14.33
N ASP A 767 26.31 24.45 -13.69
CA ASP A 767 26.24 25.78 -14.32
C ASP A 767 27.62 26.37 -14.65
N VAL A 768 28.57 25.53 -15.03
CA VAL A 768 29.96 25.95 -15.38
C VAL A 768 29.96 27.01 -16.48
N ALA A 769 29.06 26.91 -17.47
CA ALA A 769 28.91 27.87 -18.51
C ALA A 769 28.46 29.27 -18.01
N LEU A 770 27.59 29.31 -17.00
CA LEU A 770 27.15 30.51 -16.33
C LEU A 770 28.31 31.18 -15.56
N VAL A 771 29.11 30.40 -14.83
CA VAL A 771 30.31 30.89 -14.14
C VAL A 771 31.30 31.48 -15.10
N ALA A 772 31.58 30.79 -16.23
CA ALA A 772 32.47 31.28 -17.29
C ALA A 772 31.96 32.57 -17.95
N ALA A 773 30.64 32.66 -18.19
CA ALA A 773 30.02 33.84 -18.76
C ALA A 773 30.06 35.05 -17.82
N ILE A 774 29.94 34.87 -16.51
CA ILE A 774 30.06 35.89 -15.49
C ILE A 774 31.53 36.34 -15.37
N GLY A 775 32.47 35.39 -15.20
CA GLY A 775 33.92 35.69 -15.10
C GLY A 775 34.53 36.26 -16.37
N GLY A 776 33.98 35.88 -17.56
CA GLY A 776 34.33 36.49 -18.83
C GLY A 776 33.82 37.91 -18.96
N ARG A 777 32.75 38.31 -18.28
CA ARG A 777 32.25 39.69 -18.25
C ARG A 777 33.20 40.65 -17.50
N GLU A 778 33.91 40.20 -16.47
CA GLU A 778 34.93 41.01 -15.77
C GLU A 778 36.05 41.49 -16.72
N ARG A 779 36.41 40.72 -17.75
CA ARG A 779 37.38 41.14 -18.77
C ARG A 779 36.78 41.92 -19.95
N ALA A 780 35.48 41.73 -20.24
CA ALA A 780 34.82 42.31 -21.42
C ALA A 780 34.02 43.60 -21.11
N THR A 781 33.50 43.78 -19.85
CA THR A 781 32.63 44.92 -19.52
C THR A 781 33.39 46.21 -19.12
N ILE A 782 34.53 46.06 -18.47
CA ILE A 782 35.35 47.23 -18.05
C ILE A 782 36.10 47.81 -19.26
N GLY A 783 36.45 46.99 -20.25
CA GLY A 783 37.21 47.45 -21.46
C GLY A 783 36.34 47.97 -22.58
N SER A 784 35.07 47.53 -22.76
CA SER A 784 34.36 47.78 -24.02
C SER A 784 33.60 49.14 -24.08
N TRP A 785 32.91 49.56 -22.97
CA TRP A 785 32.29 50.90 -22.94
C TRP A 785 33.34 52.04 -22.83
N GLU A 786 34.33 51.81 -21.98
CA GLU A 786 35.45 52.70 -21.77
C GLU A 786 36.43 52.73 -22.96
N ALA A 787 36.47 51.71 -23.79
CA ALA A 787 37.21 51.67 -25.03
C ALA A 787 36.54 52.45 -26.18
N LEU A 788 35.28 52.86 -26.04
CA LEU A 788 34.58 53.73 -26.98
C LEU A 788 34.99 55.16 -26.73
N THR A 789 35.29 55.91 -27.84
CA THR A 789 35.47 57.35 -27.77
C THR A 789 34.17 58.03 -27.35
N PRO A 790 34.23 59.28 -26.78
CA PRO A 790 33.00 59.98 -26.42
C PRO A 790 32.00 60.12 -27.56
N ARG A 791 32.47 60.19 -28.79
CA ARG A 791 31.61 60.26 -29.96
C ARG A 791 30.99 58.96 -30.33
N GLU A 792 31.67 57.82 -30.12
CA GLU A 792 31.14 56.48 -30.32
C GLU A 792 30.14 56.13 -29.24
N GLN A 793 30.34 56.58 -28.01
CA GLN A 793 29.39 56.43 -26.90
C GLN A 793 28.09 57.21 -27.20
N GLU A 794 28.17 58.42 -27.68
CA GLU A 794 27.02 59.24 -28.06
C GLU A 794 26.23 58.58 -29.20
N VAL A 795 26.94 58.13 -30.25
CA VAL A 795 26.30 57.36 -31.33
C VAL A 795 25.62 56.11 -30.84
N LEU A 796 26.21 55.36 -29.90
CA LEU A 796 25.65 54.14 -29.36
C LEU A 796 24.43 54.39 -28.47
N GLN A 797 24.41 55.52 -27.73
CA GLN A 797 23.21 55.93 -26.96
C GLN A 797 22.02 56.20 -27.91
N LEU A 798 22.26 56.92 -29.00
CA LEU A 798 21.22 57.19 -30.01
C LEU A 798 20.79 55.95 -30.77
N VAL A 799 21.68 54.96 -30.94
CA VAL A 799 21.34 53.64 -31.44
C VAL A 799 20.44 52.90 -30.46
N SER A 800 20.70 53.02 -29.15
CA SER A 800 19.90 52.37 -28.11
C SER A 800 18.51 52.96 -27.93
N SER A 801 18.31 54.22 -28.28
CA SER A 801 17.02 54.93 -28.37
C SER A 801 16.23 54.62 -29.64
N GLY A 802 16.73 53.71 -30.50
CA GLY A 802 16.04 53.23 -31.70
C GLY A 802 16.21 54.10 -32.96
N MET A 803 17.00 55.14 -32.92
CA MET A 803 17.21 56.07 -34.06
C MET A 803 17.88 55.37 -35.25
N THR A 804 17.44 55.67 -36.48
CA THR A 804 18.12 55.24 -37.70
C THR A 804 19.39 55.99 -37.91
N ASN A 805 20.34 55.58 -38.80
CA ASN A 805 21.57 56.26 -39.09
C ASN A 805 21.34 57.70 -39.70
N ALA A 806 20.26 57.85 -40.48
CA ALA A 806 19.82 59.11 -41.00
C ALA A 806 19.33 60.06 -39.90
N GLN A 807 18.59 59.58 -38.92
CA GLN A 807 18.16 60.39 -37.75
C GLN A 807 19.32 60.75 -36.86
N ILE A 808 20.26 59.82 -36.60
CA ILE A 808 21.48 60.10 -35.84
C ILE A 808 22.34 61.12 -36.56
N ALA A 809 22.47 61.02 -37.88
CA ALA A 809 23.21 61.98 -38.73
C ALA A 809 22.60 63.40 -38.63
N ALA A 810 21.29 63.55 -38.72
CA ALA A 810 20.56 64.77 -38.51
C ALA A 810 20.73 65.34 -37.11
N HIS A 811 20.64 64.48 -36.06
CA HIS A 811 20.77 64.87 -34.66
C HIS A 811 22.18 65.35 -34.32
N LEU A 812 23.20 64.67 -34.83
CA LEU A 812 24.63 65.04 -34.60
C LEU A 812 25.24 65.99 -35.60
N VAL A 813 24.46 66.45 -36.57
CA VAL A 813 24.86 67.39 -37.66
C VAL A 813 26.12 66.89 -38.41
N VAL A 814 26.08 65.56 -38.79
CA VAL A 814 27.16 64.91 -39.57
C VAL A 814 26.59 64.20 -40.79
N ALA A 815 27.47 63.79 -41.73
CA ALA A 815 27.03 62.99 -42.87
C ALA A 815 26.62 61.54 -42.42
N GLU A 816 25.60 60.94 -43.04
CA GLU A 816 25.16 59.60 -42.75
C GLU A 816 26.27 58.53 -42.90
N GLY A 817 27.19 58.74 -43.83
CA GLY A 817 28.38 57.92 -43.99
C GLY A 817 29.28 57.85 -42.75
N THR A 818 29.39 58.99 -42.04
CA THR A 818 30.18 59.18 -40.83
C THR A 818 29.54 58.37 -39.68
N VAL A 819 28.20 58.44 -39.59
CA VAL A 819 27.45 57.61 -38.59
C VAL A 819 27.61 56.10 -38.86
N LYS A 820 27.53 55.68 -40.12
CA LYS A 820 27.80 54.28 -40.54
C LYS A 820 29.19 53.80 -40.12
N ALA A 821 30.21 54.67 -40.28
CA ALA A 821 31.57 54.35 -39.84
C ALA A 821 31.66 54.23 -38.31
N HIS A 822 31.08 55.17 -37.55
CA HIS A 822 31.02 55.09 -36.09
C HIS A 822 30.29 53.85 -35.61
N VAL A 823 29.11 53.47 -36.17
CA VAL A 823 28.38 52.27 -35.82
C VAL A 823 29.22 51.04 -36.11
N ARG A 824 29.93 50.93 -37.19
CA ARG A 824 30.82 49.81 -37.50
C ARG A 824 31.95 49.72 -36.49
N HIS A 825 32.66 50.84 -36.16
CA HIS A 825 33.72 50.85 -35.14
C HIS A 825 33.16 50.44 -33.74
N VAL A 826 31.93 50.85 -33.39
CA VAL A 826 31.24 50.43 -32.17
C VAL A 826 30.99 48.94 -32.16
N LEU A 827 30.50 48.38 -33.29
CA LEU A 827 30.27 46.93 -33.40
C LEU A 827 31.58 46.13 -33.27
N GLU A 828 32.68 46.62 -33.92
CA GLU A 828 34.01 46.01 -33.84
C GLU A 828 34.57 46.09 -32.40
N LYS A 829 34.51 47.24 -31.73
CA LYS A 829 35.03 47.45 -30.37
C LYS A 829 34.21 46.72 -29.30
N LEU A 830 32.89 46.54 -29.51
CA LEU A 830 32.01 45.79 -28.64
C LEU A 830 31.96 44.30 -28.97
N GLU A 831 32.66 43.86 -30.00
CA GLU A 831 32.70 42.48 -30.50
C GLU A 831 31.28 41.90 -30.77
N VAL A 832 30.37 42.74 -31.32
CA VAL A 832 29.00 42.33 -31.64
C VAL A 832 28.71 42.41 -33.13
N LYS A 833 27.89 41.48 -33.65
CA LYS A 833 27.59 41.39 -35.09
C LYS A 833 26.39 42.22 -35.55
N THR A 834 25.56 42.74 -34.63
CA THR A 834 24.33 43.47 -34.97
C THR A 834 24.21 44.75 -34.15
N ARG A 835 23.54 45.76 -34.73
CA ARG A 835 23.26 47.02 -34.04
C ARG A 835 22.35 46.83 -32.81
N THR A 836 21.42 45.87 -32.87
CA THR A 836 20.55 45.53 -31.75
C THR A 836 21.35 44.91 -30.58
N ALA A 837 22.33 44.06 -30.88
CA ALA A 837 23.25 43.54 -29.89
C ALA A 837 24.12 44.63 -29.25
N ALA A 838 24.53 45.63 -30.04
CA ALA A 838 25.26 46.81 -29.54
C ALA A 838 24.38 47.70 -28.65
N ALA A 839 23.12 47.92 -29.03
CA ALA A 839 22.17 48.69 -28.24
C ALA A 839 21.91 48.10 -26.85
N LEU A 840 21.93 46.75 -26.72
CA LEU A 840 21.79 46.05 -25.47
C LEU A 840 23.04 46.13 -24.55
N ARG A 841 24.20 46.57 -25.08
CA ARG A 841 25.44 46.75 -24.34
C ARG A 841 25.56 48.15 -23.70
N VAL A 842 24.62 49.08 -23.96
CA VAL A 842 24.61 50.39 -23.31
C VAL A 842 24.24 50.22 -21.84
N PRO A 843 25.09 50.64 -20.88
CA PRO A 843 24.76 50.58 -19.47
C PRO A 843 23.49 51.38 -19.15
N HIS A 844 22.66 50.88 -18.22
CA HIS A 844 21.37 51.49 -17.86
C HIS A 844 21.49 52.98 -17.45
N TYR A 845 22.59 53.36 -16.75
CA TYR A 845 22.85 54.74 -16.38
C TYR A 845 23.14 55.68 -17.58
N ALA A 846 23.60 55.13 -18.68
CA ALA A 846 23.86 55.88 -19.89
C ALA A 846 22.61 56.06 -20.78
N ARG A 847 21.55 55.31 -20.57
CA ARG A 847 20.25 55.46 -21.25
C ARG A 847 19.41 56.60 -20.68
N ALA A 848 19.59 56.92 -19.38
CA ALA A 848 18.82 57.93 -18.66
C ALA A 848 19.29 59.40 -18.97
N GLN A 849 20.42 59.63 -19.63
CA GLN A 849 20.92 60.93 -19.98
C GLN A 849 20.53 61.43 -21.41
N GLY A 850 19.72 60.65 -22.11
CA GLY A 850 19.31 60.96 -23.51
C GLY A 850 17.84 61.35 -23.66
N GLU A 851 17.09 61.64 -22.54
CA GLU A 851 15.75 62.24 -22.57
C GLU A 851 15.88 63.78 -22.28
#